data_1a971b68b6ca65a4218fe7a64abec988
#
_entry.id   1a971b68b6ca65a4218fe7a64abec988
#
_cell.length_a   1.000
_cell.length_b   1.000
_cell.length_c   1.000
_cell.angle_alpha   90.00
_cell.angle_beta   90.00
_cell.angle_gamma   90.00
#
_symmetry.space_group_name_H-M   'P 1'
#
loop_
_entity.id
_entity.type
_entity.pdbx_description
1 polymer ?
#
loop_
_entity_poly.entity_id
_entity_poly.type
_entity_poly.pdbx_seq_one_letter_code
_entity_poly.pdbx_strand_id
1 'polypeptide(L)'
;MKSASKPDFQLIQSITRRAFAHMVAMIWRANNREDADRTDPKVGGHPAACASSIDFLAALHLVVKKPGDFICCKPHASPADHALNHAMGMFRHADGRWFAEDEAEAVMDRLRSFFHDGKPVFQSYHAEIDPDGWRFLPSGSVGIPPVVAVYLALAYRYARQHGWDLEEPHFWCMMGDSEFREGSLLEVLPEVAERELGNVTWIIDYNRQNLDGTRIPNNRGLKGTDADRIEGTAVANGWEVIQLRHGSFRDEVFARPGGDALQRAIEEEFSDYHFQALLWKRDGALMRDALLAKDKATAKVLATLSDEDLVRVWYDLGGHDQAKIVAAFEHSKKDRATPTLIIAHTVKGRGLDCVAANGNHSALPEEDEVARILAAHGMTLERPYARFDGDSAEGRFLAARGAELRKGIEQLTAQAEANRAKVDRMIAEAGGVPESLDINLKLAPVTHTQWMWGQLAAKLVRIGVFDELSQAGKTHKAGKAPTAEEARWGPAADLMMTMAPDVGTSTNINPAMDEKIFGPKHEENWEAKHDLHERLRPELAPTDEAWTRHIRFEIAEANCMTALGSFGKMGYHTGVPFLPMMTVYDFFIKRALDQLYYNLYWGSSFILVGTPSGITLAPEGAQHSWKSDIQIPNLITWEPAFAVEMEWILCDAIQRHFRGENKGRSGVLVRAVTRALAQDQLLLWQRRQARFKRELPENAQLGLTAQDGGLNEKEVPHADDATILATLRQHVLAGGYRLVDWRGYRGYQPGENVVELFVMGALVPEAIGAAELLLDRGVYAN
;
A
#
# COMPACT_ATOMS: atom_id res chain seq x y z
N MET A 1 10.30 -33.91 -14.99
CA MET A 1 10.39 -33.22 -13.67
C MET A 1 10.94 -34.23 -12.67
N LYS A 2 12.13 -33.99 -12.10
CA LYS A 2 12.64 -34.81 -10.99
C LYS A 2 11.69 -34.57 -9.81
N SER A 3 11.16 -35.64 -9.20
CA SER A 3 10.39 -35.58 -7.95
C SER A 3 11.22 -34.75 -6.95
N ALA A 4 10.72 -33.59 -6.55
CA ALA A 4 11.35 -32.83 -5.48
C ALA A 4 11.42 -33.76 -4.25
N SER A 5 12.60 -33.99 -3.72
CA SER A 5 12.75 -34.76 -2.47
C SER A 5 11.96 -34.05 -1.38
N LYS A 6 11.27 -34.82 -0.52
CA LYS A 6 10.58 -34.22 0.64
C LYS A 6 11.58 -33.38 1.45
N PRO A 7 11.16 -32.18 1.93
CA PRO A 7 12.03 -31.36 2.80
C PRO A 7 12.51 -32.16 4.02
N ASP A 8 13.77 -31.98 4.38
CA ASP A 8 14.30 -32.51 5.62
C ASP A 8 13.90 -31.56 6.77
N PHE A 9 12.80 -31.86 7.44
CA PHE A 9 12.30 -31.02 8.53
C PHE A 9 13.21 -30.97 9.76
N GLN A 10 14.08 -31.96 9.99
CA GLN A 10 15.08 -31.89 11.05
C GLN A 10 16.14 -30.83 10.74
N LEU A 11 16.58 -30.79 9.48
CA LEU A 11 17.50 -29.77 8.98
C LEU A 11 16.88 -28.36 9.08
N ILE A 12 15.63 -28.21 8.61
CA ILE A 12 14.89 -26.94 8.67
C ILE A 12 14.76 -26.48 10.13
N GLN A 13 14.45 -27.37 11.05
CA GLN A 13 14.34 -27.06 12.48
C GLN A 13 15.69 -26.63 13.10
N SER A 14 16.80 -27.28 12.70
CA SER A 14 18.14 -26.89 13.13
C SER A 14 18.46 -25.45 12.71
N ILE A 15 18.18 -25.11 11.47
CA ILE A 15 18.36 -23.75 10.92
C ILE A 15 17.45 -22.74 11.66
N THR A 16 16.18 -23.08 11.87
CA THR A 16 15.21 -22.20 12.56
C THR A 16 15.68 -21.87 13.99
N ARG A 17 16.23 -22.85 14.72
CA ARG A 17 16.74 -22.63 16.08
C ARG A 17 17.95 -21.69 16.10
N ARG A 18 18.87 -21.80 15.14
CA ARG A 18 20.01 -20.86 15.04
C ARG A 18 19.53 -19.45 14.64
N ALA A 19 18.59 -19.34 13.68
CA ALA A 19 17.99 -18.05 13.33
C ALA A 19 17.26 -17.41 14.52
N PHE A 20 16.61 -18.21 15.35
CA PHE A 20 16.03 -17.74 16.62
C PHE A 20 17.11 -17.15 17.55
N ALA A 21 18.26 -17.79 17.71
CA ALA A 21 19.35 -17.26 18.51
C ALA A 21 19.90 -15.94 17.94
N HIS A 22 20.06 -15.83 16.61
CA HIS A 22 20.45 -14.58 15.94
C HIS A 22 19.43 -13.47 16.21
N MET A 23 18.14 -13.74 16.08
CA MET A 23 17.06 -12.78 16.32
C MET A 23 17.07 -12.26 17.77
N VAL A 24 17.23 -13.17 18.75
CA VAL A 24 17.31 -12.78 20.16
C VAL A 24 18.53 -11.90 20.43
N ALA A 25 19.68 -12.28 19.90
CA ALA A 25 20.91 -11.50 20.02
C ALA A 25 20.79 -10.13 19.35
N MET A 26 20.21 -10.04 18.15
CA MET A 26 19.98 -8.79 17.42
C MET A 26 19.18 -7.78 18.24
N ILE A 27 18.07 -8.23 18.86
CA ILE A 27 17.24 -7.38 19.70
C ILE A 27 17.97 -6.99 20.99
N TRP A 28 18.67 -7.93 21.64
CA TRP A 28 19.39 -7.67 22.88
C TRP A 28 20.52 -6.66 22.65
N ARG A 29 21.36 -6.85 21.63
CA ARG A 29 22.47 -5.94 21.30
C ARG A 29 21.98 -4.55 20.93
N ALA A 30 20.87 -4.44 20.20
CA ALA A 30 20.27 -3.14 19.88
C ALA A 30 19.89 -2.32 21.13
N ASN A 31 19.54 -2.99 22.22
CA ASN A 31 19.17 -2.36 23.51
C ASN A 31 20.35 -2.22 24.49
N ASN A 32 21.48 -2.89 24.24
CA ASN A 32 22.67 -2.92 25.11
C ASN A 32 23.93 -2.48 24.38
N ARG A 33 23.83 -1.48 23.48
CA ARG A 33 24.95 -0.96 22.74
C ARG A 33 25.88 -0.16 23.66
N GLU A 34 27.20 -0.28 23.45
CA GLU A 34 28.23 0.45 24.21
C GLU A 34 28.18 1.96 23.97
N ASP A 35 27.72 2.39 22.78
CA ASP A 35 27.59 3.79 22.34
C ASP A 35 26.24 4.42 22.69
N ALA A 36 25.33 3.69 23.36
CA ALA A 36 24.01 4.22 23.72
C ALA A 36 24.10 5.21 24.87
N ASP A 37 23.58 6.43 24.70
CA ASP A 37 23.39 7.40 25.76
C ASP A 37 22.14 7.05 26.60
N ARG A 38 22.15 7.40 27.88
CA ARG A 38 20.99 7.19 28.76
C ARG A 38 19.74 7.98 28.35
N THR A 39 19.92 9.02 27.54
CA THR A 39 18.85 9.84 27.00
C THR A 39 18.33 9.34 25.65
N ASP A 40 19.01 8.38 25.02
CA ASP A 40 18.56 7.77 23.80
C ASP A 40 17.21 7.08 24.00
N PRO A 41 16.28 7.17 23.04
CA PRO A 41 15.06 6.39 23.08
C PRO A 41 15.39 4.89 23.11
N LYS A 42 14.70 4.13 23.94
CA LYS A 42 14.84 2.68 23.92
C LYS A 42 14.52 2.13 22.56
N VAL A 43 15.39 1.30 22.01
CA VAL A 43 15.14 0.59 20.75
C VAL A 43 13.93 -0.32 20.91
N GLY A 44 13.81 -0.97 22.08
CA GLY A 44 12.78 -1.94 22.33
C GLY A 44 12.97 -3.17 21.46
N GLY A 45 11.86 -3.79 21.11
CA GLY A 45 11.79 -5.01 20.33
C GLY A 45 10.72 -5.92 20.91
N HIS A 46 10.43 -6.98 20.21
CA HIS A 46 9.33 -7.84 20.56
C HIS A 46 9.75 -9.31 20.38
N PRO A 47 10.77 -9.78 21.14
CA PRO A 47 11.31 -11.13 20.97
C PRO A 47 10.24 -12.21 21.14
N ALA A 48 9.28 -12.00 22.03
CA ALA A 48 8.17 -12.93 22.22
C ALA A 48 7.26 -13.03 20.97
N ALA A 49 7.03 -11.93 20.25
CA ALA A 49 6.25 -11.90 19.01
C ALA A 49 7.02 -12.49 17.83
N CYS A 50 8.35 -12.30 17.78
CA CYS A 50 9.22 -12.96 16.82
C CYS A 50 9.22 -14.49 17.04
N ALA A 51 9.33 -14.92 18.30
CA ALA A 51 9.37 -16.32 18.69
C ALA A 51 8.12 -17.11 18.30
N SER A 52 6.94 -16.47 18.30
CA SER A 52 5.71 -17.12 17.82
C SER A 52 5.67 -17.29 16.31
N SER A 53 6.41 -16.46 15.55
CA SER A 53 6.32 -16.40 14.09
C SER A 53 7.44 -17.13 13.35
N ILE A 54 8.55 -17.41 14.00
CA ILE A 54 9.77 -17.87 13.33
C ILE A 54 9.62 -19.21 12.61
N ASP A 55 8.79 -20.12 13.10
CA ASP A 55 8.60 -21.44 12.49
C ASP A 55 7.92 -21.33 11.12
N PHE A 56 6.90 -20.49 10.97
CA PHE A 56 6.27 -20.32 9.66
C PHE A 56 7.06 -19.38 8.73
N LEU A 57 7.81 -18.40 9.25
CA LEU A 57 8.78 -17.65 8.45
C LEU A 57 9.88 -18.56 7.91
N ALA A 58 10.42 -19.47 8.71
CA ALA A 58 11.40 -20.44 8.27
C ALA A 58 10.84 -21.38 7.19
N ALA A 59 9.64 -21.93 7.41
CA ALA A 59 8.96 -22.77 6.40
C ALA A 59 8.78 -22.03 5.09
N LEU A 60 8.41 -20.75 5.14
CA LEU A 60 8.25 -19.92 3.96
C LEU A 60 9.58 -19.70 3.24
N HIS A 61 10.57 -19.12 3.88
CA HIS A 61 11.84 -18.76 3.28
C HIS A 61 12.67 -19.95 2.80
N LEU A 62 12.72 -21.00 3.62
CA LEU A 62 13.59 -22.14 3.34
C LEU A 62 12.99 -23.15 2.36
N VAL A 63 11.65 -23.21 2.25
CA VAL A 63 10.98 -24.25 1.45
C VAL A 63 10.08 -23.70 0.36
N VAL A 64 9.21 -22.74 0.65
CA VAL A 64 8.02 -22.46 -0.20
C VAL A 64 8.18 -21.25 -1.10
N LYS A 65 8.79 -20.18 -0.59
CA LYS A 65 8.91 -18.88 -1.27
C LYS A 65 9.68 -18.98 -2.58
N LYS A 66 9.17 -18.31 -3.61
CA LYS A 66 9.88 -18.07 -4.87
C LYS A 66 10.52 -16.67 -4.88
N PRO A 67 11.51 -16.42 -5.75
CA PRO A 67 12.17 -15.10 -5.85
C PRO A 67 11.20 -13.94 -6.12
N GLY A 68 10.11 -14.23 -6.83
CA GLY A 68 9.10 -13.25 -7.22
C GLY A 68 8.01 -13.01 -6.19
N ASP A 69 7.91 -13.81 -5.14
CA ASP A 69 6.85 -13.69 -4.15
C ASP A 69 7.02 -12.45 -3.28
N PHE A 70 5.89 -11.88 -2.85
CA PHE A 70 5.86 -10.79 -1.89
C PHE A 70 5.59 -11.31 -0.49
N ILE A 71 6.19 -10.64 0.49
CA ILE A 71 5.95 -10.93 1.92
C ILE A 71 5.54 -9.64 2.63
N CYS A 72 4.56 -9.74 3.51
CA CYS A 72 4.45 -8.84 4.64
C CYS A 72 4.48 -9.62 5.94
N CYS A 73 5.23 -9.13 6.91
CA CYS A 73 5.21 -9.65 8.26
C CYS A 73 4.35 -8.78 9.16
N LYS A 74 3.80 -9.36 10.21
CA LYS A 74 3.32 -8.54 11.31
C LYS A 74 4.47 -7.65 11.82
N PRO A 75 4.19 -6.39 12.23
CA PRO A 75 5.24 -5.40 12.49
C PRO A 75 6.40 -5.88 13.37
N HIS A 76 6.07 -6.65 14.40
CA HIS A 76 7.03 -7.07 15.43
C HIS A 76 7.84 -8.34 15.09
N ALA A 77 7.66 -8.93 13.90
CA ALA A 77 8.38 -10.15 13.50
C ALA A 77 9.61 -9.89 12.62
N SER A 78 9.89 -8.64 12.24
CA SER A 78 11.00 -8.29 11.35
C SER A 78 12.37 -8.85 11.79
N PRO A 79 12.80 -8.84 13.06
CA PRO A 79 14.08 -9.45 13.45
C PRO A 79 14.19 -10.94 13.16
N ALA A 80 13.07 -11.70 13.21
CA ALA A 80 13.08 -13.11 12.84
C ALA A 80 13.29 -13.30 11.33
N ASP A 81 12.71 -12.42 10.52
CA ASP A 81 12.90 -12.41 9.08
C ASP A 81 14.34 -12.04 8.71
N HIS A 82 14.88 -10.95 9.30
CA HIS A 82 16.28 -10.54 9.11
C HIS A 82 17.27 -11.66 9.46
N ALA A 83 17.02 -12.39 10.54
CA ALA A 83 17.87 -13.51 10.96
C ALA A 83 17.86 -14.67 9.94
N LEU A 84 16.72 -15.00 9.34
CA LEU A 84 16.60 -16.00 8.29
C LEU A 84 17.29 -15.55 6.99
N ASN A 85 17.09 -14.29 6.60
CA ASN A 85 17.74 -13.70 5.44
C ASN A 85 19.27 -13.61 5.63
N HIS A 86 19.75 -13.26 6.83
CA HIS A 86 21.17 -13.34 7.17
C HIS A 86 21.74 -14.74 6.97
N ALA A 87 21.07 -15.75 7.48
CA ALA A 87 21.51 -17.14 7.36
C ALA A 87 21.67 -17.61 5.91
N MET A 88 20.80 -17.13 5.00
CA MET A 88 20.84 -17.44 3.57
C MET A 88 21.75 -16.52 2.74
N GLY A 89 22.32 -15.45 3.34
CA GLY A 89 23.11 -14.44 2.62
C GLY A 89 22.30 -13.58 1.68
N MET A 90 21.13 -13.12 2.13
CA MET A 90 20.16 -12.36 1.31
C MET A 90 20.22 -10.84 1.53
N PHE A 91 21.27 -10.31 2.16
CA PHE A 91 21.43 -8.87 2.31
C PHE A 91 22.06 -8.25 1.07
N ARG A 92 21.51 -7.13 0.64
CA ARG A 92 21.87 -6.45 -0.61
C ARG A 92 22.09 -4.96 -0.37
N HIS A 93 23.14 -4.40 -0.96
CA HIS A 93 23.35 -2.95 -1.01
C HIS A 93 22.33 -2.27 -1.94
N ALA A 94 22.16 -0.97 -1.77
CA ALA A 94 21.30 -0.16 -2.63
C ALA A 94 21.71 -0.17 -4.12
N ASP A 95 23.00 -0.43 -4.42
CA ASP A 95 23.52 -0.59 -5.77
C ASP A 95 23.29 -1.98 -6.37
N GLY A 96 22.68 -2.88 -5.61
CA GLY A 96 22.36 -4.25 -6.03
C GLY A 96 23.42 -5.31 -5.73
N ARG A 97 24.57 -4.95 -5.19
CA ARG A 97 25.62 -5.89 -4.77
C ARG A 97 25.22 -6.63 -3.50
N TRP A 98 25.46 -7.93 -3.45
CA TRP A 98 25.24 -8.75 -2.24
C TRP A 98 26.32 -8.50 -1.20
N PHE A 99 25.96 -8.51 0.09
CA PHE A 99 26.90 -8.34 1.19
C PHE A 99 27.85 -9.52 1.30
N ALA A 100 29.11 -9.23 1.66
CA ALA A 100 30.02 -10.23 2.19
C ALA A 100 29.56 -10.65 3.61
N GLU A 101 30.10 -11.76 4.11
CA GLU A 101 29.64 -12.30 5.40
C GLU A 101 29.93 -11.38 6.59
N ASP A 102 31.12 -10.79 6.61
CA ASP A 102 31.54 -9.80 7.63
C ASP A 102 30.71 -8.51 7.57
N GLU A 103 30.37 -8.03 6.37
CA GLU A 103 29.46 -6.91 6.19
C GLU A 103 28.05 -7.24 6.72
N ALA A 104 27.57 -8.45 6.46
CA ALA A 104 26.27 -8.93 6.90
C ALA A 104 26.20 -9.11 8.43
N GLU A 105 27.25 -9.64 9.07
CA GLU A 105 27.36 -9.73 10.52
C GLU A 105 27.34 -8.33 11.15
N ALA A 106 28.11 -7.38 10.62
CA ALA A 106 28.17 -6.03 11.13
C ALA A 106 26.83 -5.27 11.07
N VAL A 107 26.03 -5.50 10.03
CA VAL A 107 24.72 -4.82 9.91
C VAL A 107 23.66 -5.42 10.85
N MET A 108 23.80 -6.67 11.28
CA MET A 108 22.91 -7.28 12.28
C MET A 108 22.91 -6.52 13.62
N ASP A 109 24.01 -5.86 13.98
CA ASP A 109 24.10 -4.99 15.16
C ASP A 109 23.43 -3.62 14.98
N ARG A 110 22.90 -3.33 13.80
CA ARG A 110 22.38 -2.01 13.45
C ARG A 110 20.86 -1.94 13.40
N LEU A 111 20.18 -2.78 14.16
CA LEU A 111 18.73 -2.68 14.31
C LEU A 111 18.37 -1.34 14.96
N ARG A 112 17.60 -0.51 14.23
CA ARG A 112 17.15 0.81 14.65
C ARG A 112 18.30 1.69 15.18
N SER A 113 19.42 1.70 14.48
CA SER A 113 20.52 2.61 14.82
C SER A 113 20.12 4.05 14.50
N PHE A 114 20.26 4.96 15.47
CA PHE A 114 19.95 6.38 15.29
C PHE A 114 21.01 7.11 14.46
N PHE A 115 22.25 6.65 14.54
CA PHE A 115 23.39 7.21 13.83
C PHE A 115 23.85 6.22 12.76
N HIS A 116 23.32 6.33 11.56
CA HIS A 116 23.64 5.37 10.50
C HIS A 116 24.89 5.74 9.67
N ASP A 117 25.48 6.93 9.84
CA ASP A 117 26.75 7.36 9.20
C ASP A 117 26.85 6.98 7.70
N GLY A 118 25.72 6.89 7.01
CA GLY A 118 25.63 6.45 5.61
C GLY A 118 25.69 4.93 5.41
N LYS A 119 25.82 4.13 6.47
CA LYS A 119 25.80 2.67 6.38
C LYS A 119 24.38 2.13 6.48
N PRO A 120 24.09 0.93 5.91
CA PRO A 120 22.80 0.30 6.04
C PRO A 120 22.40 0.05 7.49
N VAL A 121 21.12 0.19 7.78
CA VAL A 121 20.49 -0.10 9.08
C VAL A 121 19.20 -0.85 8.87
N PHE A 122 18.75 -1.63 9.87
CA PHE A 122 17.40 -2.16 9.89
C PHE A 122 16.47 -1.21 10.63
N GLN A 123 15.31 -0.96 10.05
CA GLN A 123 14.26 -0.15 10.67
C GLN A 123 13.58 -0.91 11.82
N SER A 124 12.77 -0.22 12.62
CA SER A 124 12.00 -0.88 13.70
C SER A 124 11.01 -1.89 13.17
N TYR A 125 10.50 -1.65 11.98
CA TYR A 125 9.59 -2.49 11.23
C TYR A 125 10.13 -2.60 9.82
N HIS A 126 9.81 -3.68 9.13
CA HIS A 126 10.28 -3.87 7.77
C HIS A 126 10.03 -2.64 6.90
N ALA A 127 11.07 -2.20 6.22
CA ALA A 127 11.06 -1.10 5.28
C ALA A 127 11.71 -1.53 3.95
N GLU A 128 11.33 -0.89 2.87
CA GLU A 128 11.89 -1.18 1.54
C GLU A 128 13.40 -0.90 1.45
N ILE A 129 13.90 0.01 2.31
CA ILE A 129 15.31 0.38 2.38
C ILE A 129 16.17 -0.58 3.22
N ASP A 130 15.55 -1.55 3.90
CA ASP A 130 16.29 -2.54 4.67
C ASP A 130 17.15 -3.39 3.71
N PRO A 131 18.32 -3.87 4.16
CA PRO A 131 19.22 -4.67 3.33
C PRO A 131 18.59 -5.92 2.72
N ASP A 132 17.53 -6.44 3.32
CA ASP A 132 16.74 -7.60 2.86
C ASP A 132 15.33 -7.22 2.37
N GLY A 133 15.11 -5.95 2.05
CA GLY A 133 13.80 -5.40 1.67
C GLY A 133 13.24 -5.83 0.30
N TRP A 134 13.83 -6.81 -0.38
CA TRP A 134 13.34 -7.25 -1.69
C TRP A 134 11.93 -7.82 -1.62
N ARG A 135 10.98 -7.11 -2.29
CA ARG A 135 9.55 -7.47 -2.31
C ARG A 135 8.95 -7.68 -0.93
N PHE A 136 9.49 -6.97 0.03
CA PHE A 136 8.94 -6.88 1.36
C PHE A 136 8.06 -5.63 1.48
N LEU A 137 6.84 -5.79 1.99
CA LEU A 137 5.92 -4.67 2.16
C LEU A 137 6.19 -3.98 3.50
N PRO A 138 6.40 -2.65 3.53
CA PRO A 138 6.63 -1.92 4.78
C PRO A 138 5.56 -2.21 5.82
N SER A 139 5.96 -2.65 7.02
CA SER A 139 5.03 -3.23 8.00
C SER A 139 4.71 -2.33 9.19
N GLY A 140 5.11 -1.04 9.16
CA GLY A 140 4.91 -0.11 10.28
C GLY A 140 3.45 0.23 10.57
N SER A 141 2.61 0.31 9.54
CA SER A 141 1.17 0.59 9.67
C SER A 141 0.39 -0.72 9.79
N VAL A 142 -0.02 -1.06 11.00
CA VAL A 142 -0.76 -2.29 11.31
C VAL A 142 -2.04 -2.39 10.47
N GLY A 143 -2.29 -3.56 9.86
CA GLY A 143 -3.49 -3.82 9.05
C GLY A 143 -3.44 -3.33 7.60
N ILE A 144 -2.51 -2.44 7.22
CA ILE A 144 -2.41 -1.91 5.85
C ILE A 144 -1.62 -2.84 4.91
N PRO A 145 -0.44 -3.39 5.26
CA PRO A 145 0.37 -4.18 4.33
C PRO A 145 -0.34 -5.39 3.73
N PRO A 146 -1.19 -6.15 4.45
CA PRO A 146 -1.95 -7.24 3.85
C PRO A 146 -2.97 -6.76 2.81
N VAL A 147 -3.52 -5.55 2.97
CA VAL A 147 -4.41 -4.93 1.98
C VAL A 147 -3.63 -4.46 0.76
N VAL A 148 -2.44 -3.90 0.96
CA VAL A 148 -1.50 -3.54 -0.13
C VAL A 148 -1.16 -4.78 -0.97
N ALA A 149 -0.89 -5.91 -0.33
CA ALA A 149 -0.62 -7.18 -1.01
C ALA A 149 -1.78 -7.62 -1.93
N VAL A 150 -3.03 -7.46 -1.48
CA VAL A 150 -4.23 -7.74 -2.29
C VAL A 150 -4.24 -6.89 -3.56
N TYR A 151 -4.03 -5.59 -3.42
CA TYR A 151 -4.09 -4.71 -4.59
C TYR A 151 -2.85 -4.75 -5.47
N LEU A 152 -1.70 -5.18 -4.95
CA LEU A 152 -0.58 -5.57 -5.80
C LEU A 152 -0.90 -6.83 -6.60
N ALA A 153 -1.54 -7.85 -6.00
CA ALA A 153 -1.97 -9.04 -6.73
C ALA A 153 -2.92 -8.66 -7.88
N LEU A 154 -3.87 -7.76 -7.61
CA LEU A 154 -4.76 -7.22 -8.64
C LEU A 154 -3.98 -6.45 -9.72
N ALA A 155 -2.99 -5.64 -9.35
CA ALA A 155 -2.17 -4.89 -10.29
C ALA A 155 -1.31 -5.79 -11.20
N TYR A 156 -0.73 -6.85 -10.67
CA TYR A 156 -0.03 -7.87 -11.47
C TYR A 156 -0.97 -8.59 -12.43
N ARG A 157 -2.17 -8.95 -11.99
CA ARG A 157 -3.20 -9.54 -12.85
C ARG A 157 -3.62 -8.58 -13.96
N TYR A 158 -3.89 -7.32 -13.62
CA TYR A 158 -4.20 -6.26 -14.58
C TYR A 158 -3.08 -6.13 -15.63
N ALA A 159 -1.83 -5.99 -15.21
CA ALA A 159 -0.70 -5.85 -16.12
C ALA A 159 -0.59 -7.03 -17.10
N ARG A 160 -0.71 -8.26 -16.61
CA ARG A 160 -0.65 -9.47 -17.45
C ARG A 160 -1.80 -9.53 -18.47
N GLN A 161 -3.00 -9.17 -18.08
CA GLN A 161 -4.17 -9.13 -18.97
C GLN A 161 -4.08 -8.01 -20.01
N HIS A 162 -3.30 -6.96 -19.72
CA HIS A 162 -2.97 -5.88 -20.67
C HIS A 162 -1.65 -6.11 -21.43
N GLY A 163 -1.24 -7.37 -21.59
CA GLY A 163 -0.16 -7.78 -22.50
C GLY A 163 1.26 -7.63 -21.97
N TRP A 164 1.45 -7.36 -20.68
CA TRP A 164 2.77 -7.35 -20.05
C TRP A 164 3.18 -8.78 -19.65
N ASP A 165 4.32 -9.23 -20.14
CA ASP A 165 4.89 -10.53 -19.77
C ASP A 165 5.53 -10.44 -18.38
N LEU A 166 4.71 -10.64 -17.36
CA LEU A 166 5.10 -10.64 -15.95
C LEU A 166 4.83 -12.01 -15.34
N GLU A 167 5.68 -12.41 -14.40
CA GLU A 167 5.37 -13.56 -13.54
C GLU A 167 4.09 -13.32 -12.73
N GLU A 168 3.53 -14.38 -12.20
CA GLU A 168 2.43 -14.30 -11.23
C GLU A 168 2.99 -14.60 -9.83
N PRO A 169 3.30 -13.56 -9.03
CA PRO A 169 3.82 -13.75 -7.69
C PRO A 169 2.74 -14.29 -6.76
N HIS A 170 3.16 -14.95 -5.70
CA HIS A 170 2.30 -15.24 -4.56
C HIS A 170 2.51 -14.19 -3.48
N PHE A 171 1.46 -13.84 -2.75
CA PHE A 171 1.46 -12.81 -1.71
C PHE A 171 1.22 -13.46 -0.35
N TRP A 172 2.28 -13.52 0.45
CA TRP A 172 2.29 -14.11 1.79
C TRP A 172 2.14 -13.03 2.85
N CYS A 173 1.00 -12.97 3.53
CA CYS A 173 0.68 -11.89 4.45
C CYS A 173 0.51 -12.44 5.86
N MET A 174 1.44 -12.12 6.74
CA MET A 174 1.42 -12.51 8.15
C MET A 174 0.92 -11.37 9.01
N MET A 175 -0.06 -11.64 9.84
CA MET A 175 -0.65 -10.68 10.76
C MET A 175 -0.88 -11.29 12.14
N GLY A 176 -1.02 -10.43 13.14
CA GLY A 176 -1.43 -10.84 14.47
C GLY A 176 -2.94 -11.09 14.58
N ASP A 177 -3.34 -11.88 15.54
CA ASP A 177 -4.76 -12.17 15.80
C ASP A 177 -5.57 -10.93 16.23
N SER A 178 -4.95 -9.98 16.91
CA SER A 178 -5.56 -8.69 17.24
C SER A 178 -5.60 -7.75 16.02
N GLU A 179 -4.62 -7.83 15.14
CA GLU A 179 -4.53 -7.06 13.89
C GLU A 179 -5.68 -7.36 12.93
N PHE A 180 -6.23 -8.57 12.94
CA PHE A 180 -7.38 -8.94 12.12
C PHE A 180 -8.66 -8.11 12.40
N ARG A 181 -8.64 -7.22 13.39
CA ARG A 181 -9.73 -6.27 13.67
C ARG A 181 -9.57 -4.91 12.99
N GLU A 182 -8.44 -4.68 12.32
CA GLU A 182 -8.24 -3.43 11.59
C GLU A 182 -9.30 -3.24 10.49
N GLY A 183 -9.84 -2.01 10.39
CA GLY A 183 -10.96 -1.70 9.51
C GLY A 183 -10.67 -2.00 8.05
N SER A 184 -9.45 -1.70 7.58
CA SER A 184 -9.04 -1.95 6.20
C SER A 184 -9.02 -3.44 5.83
N LEU A 185 -8.64 -4.32 6.77
CA LEU A 185 -8.68 -5.78 6.55
C LEU A 185 -10.11 -6.28 6.40
N LEU A 186 -11.02 -5.81 7.26
CA LEU A 186 -12.43 -6.21 7.19
C LEU A 186 -13.13 -5.65 5.95
N GLU A 187 -12.73 -4.47 5.50
CA GLU A 187 -13.25 -3.84 4.29
C GLU A 187 -12.84 -4.60 3.02
N VAL A 188 -11.59 -5.09 2.96
CA VAL A 188 -11.06 -5.80 1.78
C VAL A 188 -11.46 -7.28 1.73
N LEU A 189 -11.87 -7.86 2.86
CA LEU A 189 -12.09 -9.31 3.00
C LEU A 189 -13.02 -9.91 1.92
N PRO A 190 -14.20 -9.32 1.61
CA PRO A 190 -15.05 -9.81 0.52
C PRO A 190 -14.40 -9.61 -0.86
N GLU A 191 -13.72 -8.48 -1.09
CA GLU A 191 -13.19 -8.14 -2.41
C GLU A 191 -12.12 -9.13 -2.91
N VAL A 192 -11.34 -9.75 -2.03
CA VAL A 192 -10.29 -10.69 -2.44
C VAL A 192 -10.88 -11.91 -3.14
N ALA A 193 -11.98 -12.44 -2.59
CA ALA A 193 -12.71 -13.56 -3.18
C ALA A 193 -13.52 -13.14 -4.43
N GLU A 194 -14.20 -11.98 -4.37
CA GLU A 194 -14.95 -11.42 -5.50
C GLU A 194 -14.06 -11.14 -6.72
N ARG A 195 -12.81 -10.77 -6.48
CA ARG A 195 -11.80 -10.53 -7.51
C ARG A 195 -10.99 -11.78 -7.86
N GLU A 196 -11.32 -12.93 -7.29
CA GLU A 196 -10.68 -14.24 -7.55
C GLU A 196 -9.15 -14.22 -7.36
N LEU A 197 -8.65 -13.61 -6.29
CA LEU A 197 -7.22 -13.46 -6.03
C LEU A 197 -6.67 -14.64 -5.21
N GLY A 198 -6.69 -15.85 -5.76
CA GLY A 198 -6.21 -17.08 -5.11
C GLY A 198 -4.69 -17.17 -4.94
N ASN A 199 -3.94 -16.18 -5.41
CA ASN A 199 -2.51 -16.04 -5.15
C ASN A 199 -2.21 -15.17 -3.90
N VAL A 200 -3.22 -14.91 -3.07
CA VAL A 200 -3.11 -14.23 -1.77
C VAL A 200 -3.34 -15.24 -0.66
N THR A 201 -2.40 -15.36 0.25
CA THR A 201 -2.51 -16.17 1.47
C THR A 201 -2.30 -15.29 2.69
N TRP A 202 -3.33 -15.20 3.54
CA TRP A 202 -3.22 -14.57 4.85
C TRP A 202 -2.90 -15.60 5.92
N ILE A 203 -1.96 -15.27 6.82
CA ILE A 203 -1.49 -16.14 7.89
C ILE A 203 -1.66 -15.39 9.21
N ILE A 204 -2.57 -15.86 10.05
CA ILE A 204 -2.79 -15.27 11.37
C ILE A 204 -1.92 -16.01 12.39
N ASP A 205 -1.00 -15.28 13.01
CA ASP A 205 -0.29 -15.74 14.21
C ASP A 205 -1.23 -15.69 15.41
N TYR A 206 -1.96 -16.78 15.61
CA TYR A 206 -2.96 -16.89 16.66
C TYR A 206 -2.32 -17.32 17.98
N ASN A 207 -1.73 -16.36 18.69
CA ASN A 207 -1.03 -16.59 19.96
C ASN A 207 -1.87 -16.22 21.20
N ARG A 208 -3.09 -15.73 21.05
CA ARG A 208 -4.08 -15.39 22.10
C ARG A 208 -3.66 -14.24 23.02
N GLN A 209 -2.62 -13.49 22.68
CA GLN A 209 -2.13 -12.37 23.48
C GLN A 209 -2.03 -11.08 22.68
N ASN A 210 -2.60 -10.01 23.22
CA ASN A 210 -2.43 -8.64 22.72
C ASN A 210 -1.26 -7.92 23.42
N LEU A 211 -1.22 -6.59 23.32
CA LEU A 211 -0.19 -5.75 23.96
C LEU A 211 -0.21 -5.88 25.49
N ASP A 212 -1.39 -5.85 26.10
CA ASP A 212 -1.60 -5.74 27.54
C ASP A 212 -1.82 -7.10 28.24
N GLY A 213 -1.86 -8.19 27.46
CA GLY A 213 -2.06 -9.53 28.01
C GLY A 213 -2.91 -10.44 27.14
N THR A 214 -3.82 -11.19 27.74
CA THR A 214 -4.73 -12.07 27.01
C THR A 214 -5.78 -11.26 26.27
N ARG A 215 -6.14 -11.70 25.07
CA ARG A 215 -7.21 -11.07 24.29
C ARG A 215 -8.51 -10.97 25.07
N ILE A 216 -9.34 -9.97 24.76
CA ILE A 216 -10.68 -9.83 25.30
C ILE A 216 -11.48 -11.10 24.97
N PRO A 217 -11.99 -11.82 25.97
CA PRO A 217 -12.71 -13.05 25.75
C PRO A 217 -13.97 -12.85 24.90
N ASN A 218 -14.19 -13.73 23.95
CA ASN A 218 -15.43 -13.81 23.21
C ASN A 218 -16.30 -14.95 23.76
N ASN A 219 -16.99 -14.69 24.86
CA ASN A 219 -17.58 -15.73 25.69
C ASN A 219 -19.10 -15.84 25.64
N ARG A 220 -19.78 -15.14 24.74
CA ARG A 220 -21.26 -15.21 24.68
C ARG A 220 -21.88 -15.86 23.45
N GLY A 221 -21.15 -16.21 22.45
CA GLY A 221 -21.70 -16.76 21.21
C GLY A 221 -20.95 -17.93 20.63
N LEU A 222 -19.74 -18.17 21.10
CA LEU A 222 -18.89 -19.23 20.57
C LEU A 222 -18.36 -20.09 21.72
N LYS A 223 -18.33 -21.39 21.49
CA LYS A 223 -17.55 -22.33 22.31
C LYS A 223 -16.08 -22.24 21.87
N GLY A 224 -15.17 -22.56 22.77
CA GLY A 224 -13.75 -22.62 22.48
C GLY A 224 -13.07 -21.25 22.32
N THR A 225 -12.26 -21.11 21.31
CA THR A 225 -11.39 -19.96 21.07
C THR A 225 -11.94 -18.98 20.06
N ASP A 226 -11.42 -17.74 20.01
CA ASP A 226 -11.80 -16.72 19.03
C ASP A 226 -11.36 -17.07 17.58
N ALA A 227 -10.53 -18.10 17.40
CA ALA A 227 -10.14 -18.61 16.08
C ALA A 227 -11.36 -19.00 15.23
N ASP A 228 -12.40 -19.59 15.86
CA ASP A 228 -13.62 -20.01 15.16
C ASP A 228 -14.42 -18.83 14.65
N ARG A 229 -14.40 -17.70 15.34
CA ARG A 229 -15.00 -16.46 14.86
C ARG A 229 -14.24 -15.91 13.64
N ILE A 230 -12.92 -15.94 13.68
CA ILE A 230 -12.07 -15.51 12.56
C ILE A 230 -12.35 -16.38 11.34
N GLU A 231 -12.36 -17.70 11.51
CA GLU A 231 -12.74 -18.66 10.46
C GLU A 231 -14.12 -18.37 9.89
N GLY A 232 -15.14 -18.28 10.74
CA GLY A 232 -16.51 -18.00 10.29
C GLY A 232 -16.62 -16.67 9.53
N THR A 233 -15.86 -15.65 9.93
CA THR A 233 -15.82 -14.37 9.22
C THR A 233 -15.20 -14.51 7.84
N ALA A 234 -14.08 -15.23 7.69
CA ALA A 234 -13.42 -15.43 6.41
C ALA A 234 -14.25 -16.32 5.47
N VAL A 235 -14.77 -17.44 5.96
CA VAL A 235 -15.63 -18.36 5.18
C VAL A 235 -16.86 -17.65 4.64
N ALA A 236 -17.51 -16.80 5.45
CA ALA A 236 -18.67 -16.02 5.02
C ALA A 236 -18.35 -15.02 3.89
N ASN A 237 -17.08 -14.70 3.70
CA ASN A 237 -16.57 -13.81 2.65
C ASN A 237 -15.82 -14.56 1.53
N GLY A 238 -16.06 -15.88 1.38
CA GLY A 238 -15.56 -16.65 0.24
C GLY A 238 -14.11 -17.14 0.35
N TRP A 239 -13.50 -17.11 1.54
CA TRP A 239 -12.14 -17.61 1.75
C TRP A 239 -12.14 -19.09 2.10
N GLU A 240 -11.15 -19.82 1.61
CA GLU A 240 -10.76 -21.11 2.18
C GLU A 240 -10.01 -20.88 3.49
N VAL A 241 -10.33 -21.65 4.54
CA VAL A 241 -9.67 -21.52 5.85
C VAL A 241 -9.00 -22.81 6.26
N ILE A 242 -7.74 -22.71 6.69
CA ILE A 242 -6.96 -23.82 7.24
C ILE A 242 -6.57 -23.47 8.67
N GLN A 243 -7.06 -24.22 9.64
CA GLN A 243 -6.62 -24.06 11.02
C GLN A 243 -5.49 -25.03 11.35
N LEU A 244 -4.33 -24.49 11.67
CA LEU A 244 -3.20 -25.26 12.22
C LEU A 244 -3.29 -25.28 13.76
N ARG A 245 -4.27 -26.02 14.28
CA ARG A 245 -4.55 -26.09 15.74
C ARG A 245 -3.58 -27.00 16.47
N HIS A 246 -3.29 -28.17 15.91
CA HIS A 246 -2.61 -29.26 16.58
C HIS A 246 -1.31 -29.61 15.88
N GLY A 247 -0.27 -29.83 16.65
CA GLY A 247 0.99 -30.41 16.19
C GLY A 247 0.90 -31.95 16.07
N SER A 248 1.93 -32.55 15.51
CA SER A 248 1.97 -33.98 15.23
C SER A 248 1.88 -34.86 16.50
N PHE A 249 2.43 -34.39 17.62
CA PHE A 249 2.33 -35.13 18.87
C PHE A 249 0.89 -35.17 19.43
N ARG A 250 0.14 -34.06 19.28
CA ARG A 250 -1.30 -34.07 19.61
C ARG A 250 -2.07 -35.08 18.77
N ASP A 251 -1.80 -35.15 17.46
CA ASP A 251 -2.45 -36.11 16.58
C ASP A 251 -2.18 -37.55 17.02
N GLU A 252 -0.94 -37.85 17.42
CA GLU A 252 -0.60 -39.17 17.97
C GLU A 252 -1.38 -39.49 19.26
N VAL A 253 -1.56 -38.50 20.15
CA VAL A 253 -2.32 -38.65 21.39
C VAL A 253 -3.83 -38.79 21.10
N PHE A 254 -4.35 -38.01 20.19
CA PHE A 254 -5.76 -38.07 19.80
C PHE A 254 -6.14 -39.38 19.12
N ALA A 255 -5.20 -40.03 18.46
CA ALA A 255 -5.40 -41.36 17.86
C ALA A 255 -5.46 -42.48 18.91
N ARG A 256 -5.11 -42.22 20.18
CA ARG A 256 -5.18 -43.19 21.25
C ARG A 256 -6.66 -43.43 21.70
N PRO A 257 -6.97 -44.57 22.33
CA PRO A 257 -8.32 -44.81 22.87
C PRO A 257 -8.75 -43.75 23.88
N GLY A 258 -9.85 -43.02 23.57
CA GLY A 258 -10.35 -41.86 24.33
C GLY A 258 -9.72 -40.54 23.97
N GLY A 259 -8.85 -40.49 22.96
CA GLY A 259 -8.20 -39.27 22.49
C GLY A 259 -9.17 -38.28 21.81
N ASP A 260 -10.27 -38.81 21.20
CA ASP A 260 -11.34 -38.00 20.67
C ASP A 260 -12.03 -37.12 21.72
N ALA A 261 -12.18 -37.61 22.96
CA ALA A 261 -12.69 -36.80 24.07
C ALA A 261 -11.72 -35.67 24.46
N LEU A 262 -10.42 -35.98 24.47
CA LEU A 262 -9.38 -35.00 24.78
C LEU A 262 -9.34 -33.88 23.70
N GLN A 263 -9.44 -34.26 22.43
CA GLN A 263 -9.49 -33.32 21.32
C GLN A 263 -10.67 -32.36 21.47
N ARG A 264 -11.90 -32.90 21.61
CA ARG A 264 -13.11 -32.08 21.82
C ARG A 264 -12.99 -31.15 23.03
N ALA A 265 -12.48 -31.68 24.17
CA ALA A 265 -12.31 -30.88 25.37
C ALA A 265 -11.38 -29.68 25.13
N ILE A 266 -10.24 -29.88 24.46
CA ILE A 266 -9.27 -28.81 24.14
C ILE A 266 -9.88 -27.80 23.17
N GLU A 267 -10.62 -28.25 22.16
CA GLU A 267 -11.17 -27.37 21.12
C GLU A 267 -12.38 -26.58 21.59
N GLU A 268 -13.29 -27.18 22.40
CA GLU A 268 -14.59 -26.59 22.69
C GLU A 268 -14.75 -26.04 24.11
N GLU A 269 -14.03 -26.61 25.11
CA GLU A 269 -14.33 -26.36 26.53
C GLU A 269 -13.37 -25.34 27.18
N PHE A 270 -12.27 -24.97 26.50
CA PHE A 270 -11.31 -23.98 26.99
C PHE A 270 -11.39 -22.70 26.17
N SER A 271 -11.73 -21.59 26.85
CA SER A 271 -11.57 -20.25 26.25
C SER A 271 -10.10 -19.90 26.06
N ASP A 272 -9.82 -18.88 25.25
CA ASP A 272 -8.47 -18.34 25.08
C ASP A 272 -7.79 -18.02 26.41
N TYR A 273 -8.53 -17.46 27.36
CA TYR A 273 -8.02 -17.15 28.71
C TYR A 273 -7.61 -18.40 29.49
N HIS A 274 -8.50 -19.41 29.56
CA HIS A 274 -8.20 -20.65 30.28
C HIS A 274 -7.03 -21.41 29.64
N PHE A 275 -7.03 -21.49 28.31
CA PHE A 275 -5.96 -22.12 27.57
C PHE A 275 -4.62 -21.43 27.82
N GLN A 276 -4.57 -20.11 27.79
CA GLN A 276 -3.38 -19.31 28.03
C GLN A 276 -2.88 -19.42 29.48
N ALA A 277 -3.78 -19.47 30.46
CA ALA A 277 -3.42 -19.66 31.87
C ALA A 277 -2.72 -20.99 32.13
N LEU A 278 -3.17 -22.07 31.48
CA LEU A 278 -2.52 -23.40 31.58
C LEU A 278 -1.18 -23.41 30.82
N LEU A 279 -1.08 -22.76 29.67
CA LEU A 279 0.21 -22.58 28.99
C LEU A 279 1.24 -21.89 29.88
N TRP A 280 0.85 -20.83 30.57
CA TRP A 280 1.77 -20.09 31.46
C TRP A 280 2.18 -20.89 32.67
N LYS A 281 1.23 -21.62 33.29
CA LYS A 281 1.49 -22.40 34.50
C LYS A 281 2.44 -23.58 34.31
N ARG A 282 2.37 -24.27 33.16
CA ARG A 282 3.18 -25.45 32.80
C ARG A 282 3.10 -26.55 33.84
N ASP A 283 1.93 -26.76 34.43
CA ASP A 283 1.69 -27.74 35.47
C ASP A 283 0.77 -28.85 34.91
N GLY A 284 1.35 -30.04 34.69
CA GLY A 284 0.63 -31.18 34.10
C GLY A 284 -0.45 -31.72 35.00
N ALA A 285 -0.28 -31.68 36.31
CA ALA A 285 -1.31 -32.10 37.25
C ALA A 285 -2.52 -31.15 37.21
N LEU A 286 -2.28 -29.85 37.19
CA LEU A 286 -3.34 -28.83 36.98
C LEU A 286 -4.05 -28.98 35.64
N MET A 287 -3.32 -29.28 34.57
CA MET A 287 -3.89 -29.54 33.25
C MET A 287 -4.82 -30.76 33.25
N ARG A 288 -4.38 -31.85 33.94
CA ARG A 288 -5.14 -33.08 34.14
C ARG A 288 -6.46 -32.79 34.85
N ASP A 289 -6.40 -32.12 35.99
CA ASP A 289 -7.56 -31.76 36.79
C ASP A 289 -8.52 -30.88 36.00
N ALA A 290 -8.01 -29.89 35.27
CA ALA A 290 -8.82 -29.02 34.41
C ALA A 290 -9.54 -29.78 33.30
N LEU A 291 -8.87 -30.72 32.63
CA LEU A 291 -9.48 -31.55 31.57
C LEU A 291 -10.56 -32.49 32.17
N LEU A 292 -10.29 -33.15 33.26
CA LEU A 292 -11.28 -34.02 33.94
C LEU A 292 -12.51 -33.24 34.46
N ALA A 293 -12.31 -32.01 34.88
CA ALA A 293 -13.41 -31.13 35.28
C ALA A 293 -14.29 -30.72 34.11
N LYS A 294 -13.72 -30.60 32.94
CA LYS A 294 -14.45 -30.25 31.69
C LYS A 294 -15.18 -31.43 31.04
N ASP A 295 -14.45 -32.54 30.87
CA ASP A 295 -15.04 -33.77 30.29
C ASP A 295 -14.41 -35.03 30.97
N LYS A 296 -15.18 -35.74 31.75
CA LYS A 296 -14.78 -36.98 32.40
C LYS A 296 -14.38 -38.10 31.45
N ALA A 297 -14.85 -38.05 30.18
CA ALA A 297 -14.48 -39.03 29.17
C ALA A 297 -13.00 -38.96 28.78
N THR A 298 -12.33 -37.88 29.09
CA THR A 298 -10.88 -37.70 28.89
C THR A 298 -10.04 -38.62 29.79
N ALA A 299 -10.59 -39.12 30.90
CA ALA A 299 -9.89 -39.95 31.88
C ALA A 299 -9.16 -41.13 31.23
N LYS A 300 -9.74 -41.74 30.18
CA LYS A 300 -9.17 -42.94 29.54
C LYS A 300 -7.84 -42.63 28.86
N VAL A 301 -7.74 -41.54 28.07
CA VAL A 301 -6.50 -41.15 27.43
C VAL A 301 -5.52 -40.54 28.41
N LEU A 302 -6.02 -39.75 29.38
CA LEU A 302 -5.19 -39.13 30.40
C LEU A 302 -4.42 -40.13 31.25
N ALA A 303 -4.98 -41.34 31.48
CA ALA A 303 -4.30 -42.44 32.16
C ALA A 303 -3.07 -42.96 31.40
N THR A 304 -2.92 -42.65 30.13
CA THR A 304 -1.78 -43.04 29.25
C THR A 304 -0.69 -41.96 29.16
N LEU A 305 -0.88 -40.81 29.81
CA LEU A 305 -0.01 -39.64 29.71
C LEU A 305 0.60 -39.33 31.09
N SER A 306 1.89 -39.05 31.14
CA SER A 306 2.53 -38.39 32.27
C SER A 306 2.12 -36.90 32.34
N ASP A 307 2.43 -36.26 33.47
CA ASP A 307 2.22 -34.81 33.59
C ASP A 307 3.12 -34.03 32.63
N GLU A 308 4.31 -34.53 32.33
CA GLU A 308 5.22 -34.00 31.35
C GLU A 308 4.67 -34.13 29.93
N ASP A 309 4.06 -35.27 29.60
CA ASP A 309 3.34 -35.44 28.33
C ASP A 309 2.16 -34.47 28.20
N LEU A 310 1.45 -34.18 29.29
CA LEU A 310 0.35 -33.18 29.25
C LEU A 310 0.83 -31.76 28.99
N VAL A 311 1.94 -31.35 29.59
CA VAL A 311 2.59 -30.08 29.28
C VAL A 311 2.98 -30.07 27.82
N ARG A 312 3.57 -31.13 27.27
CA ARG A 312 3.90 -31.27 25.87
C ARG A 312 2.66 -31.18 24.98
N VAL A 313 1.58 -31.87 25.30
CA VAL A 313 0.29 -31.77 24.59
C VAL A 313 -0.20 -30.32 24.53
N TRP A 314 -0.08 -29.57 25.65
CA TRP A 314 -0.54 -28.17 25.67
C TRP A 314 0.28 -27.23 24.76
N TYR A 315 1.60 -27.51 24.64
CA TYR A 315 2.52 -26.72 23.80
C TYR A 315 2.60 -27.18 22.33
N ASP A 316 2.08 -28.36 22.00
CA ASP A 316 2.17 -28.94 20.65
C ASP A 316 1.12 -28.35 19.72
N LEU A 317 1.34 -27.11 19.29
CA LEU A 317 0.47 -26.34 18.42
C LEU A 317 0.93 -26.43 16.96
N GLY A 318 -0.03 -26.51 16.04
CA GLY A 318 0.22 -26.70 14.62
C GLY A 318 0.99 -25.54 13.95
N GLY A 319 0.89 -24.32 14.49
CA GLY A 319 1.67 -23.16 14.03
C GLY A 319 3.18 -23.25 14.36
N HIS A 320 3.60 -24.30 15.06
CA HIS A 320 4.99 -24.63 15.32
C HIS A 320 5.45 -25.97 14.69
N ASP A 321 4.56 -26.63 13.95
CA ASP A 321 4.85 -27.86 13.22
C ASP A 321 5.18 -27.54 11.77
N GLN A 322 6.48 -27.50 11.45
CA GLN A 322 6.95 -27.09 10.12
C GLN A 322 6.42 -27.98 8.99
N ALA A 323 6.18 -29.27 9.23
CA ALA A 323 5.64 -30.16 8.21
C ALA A 323 4.18 -29.79 7.87
N LYS A 324 3.38 -29.49 8.90
CA LYS A 324 2.00 -29.03 8.71
C LYS A 324 1.93 -27.63 8.10
N ILE A 325 2.82 -26.73 8.50
CA ILE A 325 2.92 -25.39 7.94
C ILE A 325 3.24 -25.45 6.44
N VAL A 326 4.27 -26.19 6.05
CA VAL A 326 4.64 -26.36 4.63
C VAL A 326 3.49 -26.99 3.84
N ALA A 327 2.82 -27.98 4.39
CA ALA A 327 1.66 -28.62 3.74
C ALA A 327 0.52 -27.61 3.51
N ALA A 328 0.23 -26.74 4.49
CA ALA A 328 -0.78 -25.70 4.36
C ALA A 328 -0.38 -24.64 3.31
N PHE A 329 0.89 -24.20 3.30
CA PHE A 329 1.39 -23.27 2.30
C PHE A 329 1.38 -23.84 0.87
N GLU A 330 1.74 -25.10 0.70
CA GLU A 330 1.65 -25.76 -0.60
C GLU A 330 0.19 -26.00 -1.03
N HIS A 331 -0.72 -26.19 -0.07
CA HIS A 331 -2.16 -26.30 -0.35
C HIS A 331 -2.72 -24.98 -0.87
N SER A 332 -2.41 -23.85 -0.23
CA SER A 332 -2.93 -22.52 -0.59
C SER A 332 -2.52 -22.05 -1.99
N LYS A 333 -1.51 -22.68 -2.61
CA LYS A 333 -1.10 -22.38 -4.00
C LYS A 333 -1.88 -23.15 -5.07
N LYS A 334 -2.76 -24.07 -4.69
CA LYS A 334 -3.42 -24.96 -5.66
C LYS A 334 -4.58 -24.30 -6.36
N ASP A 335 -5.43 -23.61 -5.61
CA ASP A 335 -6.53 -22.84 -6.17
C ASP A 335 -6.03 -21.43 -6.51
N ARG A 336 -6.31 -21.00 -7.75
CA ARG A 336 -5.87 -19.69 -8.24
C ARG A 336 -6.98 -18.64 -8.18
N ALA A 337 -8.18 -19.05 -7.81
CA ALA A 337 -9.32 -18.15 -7.68
C ALA A 337 -9.69 -17.89 -6.21
N THR A 338 -9.59 -18.90 -5.36
CA THR A 338 -10.00 -18.79 -3.95
C THR A 338 -8.84 -18.39 -3.05
N PRO A 339 -8.90 -17.25 -2.35
CA PRO A 339 -7.88 -16.85 -1.37
C PRO A 339 -7.90 -17.77 -0.16
N THR A 340 -6.75 -17.95 0.48
CA THR A 340 -6.61 -18.83 1.66
C THR A 340 -6.23 -18.06 2.91
N LEU A 341 -6.98 -18.30 4.00
CA LEU A 341 -6.64 -17.85 5.34
C LEU A 341 -6.10 -19.01 6.18
N ILE A 342 -4.88 -18.91 6.68
CA ILE A 342 -4.27 -19.89 7.57
C ILE A 342 -4.27 -19.33 8.99
N ILE A 343 -4.94 -20.00 9.93
CA ILE A 343 -4.91 -19.65 11.36
C ILE A 343 -3.88 -20.54 12.03
N ALA A 344 -2.70 -19.99 12.27
CA ALA A 344 -1.58 -20.71 12.89
C ALA A 344 -1.64 -20.52 14.41
N HIS A 345 -2.05 -21.56 15.14
CA HIS A 345 -2.06 -21.55 16.59
C HIS A 345 -0.61 -21.67 17.11
N THR A 346 -0.18 -20.66 17.87
CA THR A 346 1.20 -20.51 18.35
C THR A 346 1.27 -20.18 19.84
N VAL A 347 2.49 -20.13 20.36
CA VAL A 347 2.80 -19.70 21.73
C VAL A 347 3.71 -18.48 21.69
N LYS A 348 3.23 -17.35 22.20
CA LYS A 348 4.02 -16.13 22.28
C LYS A 348 5.18 -16.29 23.26
N GLY A 349 6.39 -15.99 22.79
CA GLY A 349 7.60 -16.15 23.59
C GLY A 349 8.13 -17.58 23.66
N ARG A 350 7.72 -18.49 22.77
CA ARG A 350 8.24 -19.86 22.72
C ARG A 350 9.77 -19.86 22.64
N GLY A 351 10.42 -20.56 23.57
CA GLY A 351 11.88 -20.61 23.66
C GLY A 351 12.52 -19.50 24.51
N LEU A 352 11.72 -18.57 25.04
CA LEU A 352 12.13 -17.52 25.95
C LEU A 352 11.61 -17.79 27.36
N ASP A 353 12.29 -17.26 28.37
CA ASP A 353 11.88 -17.39 29.77
C ASP A 353 10.51 -16.71 30.03
N CYS A 354 10.19 -15.66 29.32
CA CYS A 354 8.89 -14.97 29.36
C CYS A 354 7.77 -15.67 28.59
N VAL A 355 7.94 -16.94 28.17
CA VAL A 355 6.94 -17.67 27.35
C VAL A 355 5.57 -17.68 28.00
N ALA A 356 4.55 -17.35 27.19
CA ALA A 356 3.13 -17.31 27.57
C ALA A 356 2.78 -16.38 28.75
N ALA A 357 3.75 -15.66 29.32
CA ALA A 357 3.53 -14.75 30.42
C ALA A 357 2.67 -13.56 30.04
N ASN A 358 1.89 -13.05 30.97
CA ASN A 358 1.19 -11.79 30.80
C ASN A 358 2.19 -10.64 30.69
N GLY A 359 1.95 -9.69 29.79
CA GLY A 359 2.85 -8.54 29.57
C GLY A 359 4.18 -8.89 28.87
N ASN A 360 4.33 -10.08 28.28
CA ASN A 360 5.54 -10.48 27.55
C ASN A 360 5.75 -9.75 26.21
N HIS A 361 4.82 -8.87 25.81
CA HIS A 361 4.86 -8.23 24.51
C HIS A 361 6.15 -7.45 24.27
N SER A 362 6.62 -6.70 25.26
CA SER A 362 7.84 -5.89 25.20
C SER A 362 8.94 -6.37 26.19
N ALA A 363 8.79 -7.57 26.73
CA ALA A 363 9.81 -8.14 27.61
C ALA A 363 11.08 -8.45 26.83
N LEU A 364 12.20 -7.91 27.30
CA LEU A 364 13.52 -8.17 26.72
C LEU A 364 14.21 -9.28 27.50
N PRO A 365 14.99 -10.16 26.86
CA PRO A 365 15.77 -11.19 27.57
C PRO A 365 16.94 -10.56 28.32
N GLU A 366 17.28 -11.13 29.47
CA GLU A 366 18.47 -10.76 30.21
C GLU A 366 19.71 -11.38 29.57
N GLU A 367 20.90 -10.87 29.93
CA GLU A 367 22.18 -11.29 29.35
C GLU A 367 22.45 -12.78 29.48
N ASP A 368 22.18 -13.37 30.65
CA ASP A 368 22.35 -14.78 30.92
C ASP A 368 21.42 -15.68 30.10
N GLU A 369 20.20 -15.23 29.85
CA GLU A 369 19.27 -15.90 28.93
C GLU A 369 19.82 -15.89 27.50
N VAL A 370 20.29 -14.74 27.01
CA VAL A 370 20.89 -14.63 25.69
C VAL A 370 22.14 -15.49 25.54
N ALA A 371 23.04 -15.41 26.52
CA ALA A 371 24.25 -16.23 26.53
C ALA A 371 23.94 -17.73 26.50
N ARG A 372 22.94 -18.20 27.26
CA ARG A 372 22.48 -19.60 27.26
C ARG A 372 21.90 -20.01 25.89
N ILE A 373 21.11 -19.14 25.25
CA ILE A 373 20.53 -19.41 23.92
C ILE A 373 21.64 -19.50 22.87
N LEU A 374 22.59 -18.58 22.87
CA LEU A 374 23.74 -18.59 21.94
C LEU A 374 24.65 -19.81 22.16
N ALA A 375 24.98 -20.14 23.38
CA ALA A 375 25.85 -21.28 23.72
C ALA A 375 25.30 -22.63 23.23
N ALA A 376 23.97 -22.80 23.21
CA ALA A 376 23.32 -23.99 22.65
C ALA A 376 23.63 -24.21 21.17
N HIS A 377 24.13 -23.17 20.47
CA HIS A 377 24.52 -23.20 19.06
C HIS A 377 26.01 -22.94 18.80
N GLY A 378 26.84 -23.00 19.86
CA GLY A 378 28.28 -22.77 19.79
C GLY A 378 28.64 -21.29 19.50
N MET A 379 27.76 -20.37 19.82
CA MET A 379 27.97 -18.92 19.66
C MET A 379 28.17 -18.23 21.01
N THR A 380 28.71 -17.03 20.99
CA THR A 380 28.94 -16.19 22.17
C THR A 380 28.38 -14.80 22.00
N LEU A 381 28.33 -14.03 23.09
CA LEU A 381 27.90 -12.62 23.02
C LEU A 381 28.80 -11.76 22.12
N GLU A 382 30.11 -12.11 21.99
CA GLU A 382 31.07 -11.40 21.13
C GLU A 382 30.87 -11.75 19.62
N ARG A 383 30.40 -12.97 19.33
CA ARG A 383 30.15 -13.47 17.99
C ARG A 383 28.77 -14.13 17.87
N PRO A 384 27.70 -13.34 17.98
CA PRO A 384 26.34 -13.87 18.09
C PRO A 384 25.71 -14.26 16.75
N TYR A 385 26.30 -13.89 15.60
CA TYR A 385 25.69 -14.06 14.26
C TYR A 385 26.43 -15.05 13.37
N ALA A 386 27.31 -15.88 13.93
CA ALA A 386 28.06 -16.86 13.16
C ALA A 386 27.14 -17.80 12.38
N ARG A 387 27.36 -17.88 11.07
CA ARG A 387 26.61 -18.79 10.18
C ARG A 387 27.01 -20.23 10.42
N PHE A 388 26.29 -21.17 9.83
CA PHE A 388 26.70 -22.57 9.81
C PHE A 388 27.97 -22.74 8.99
N ASP A 389 28.83 -23.70 9.42
CA ASP A 389 29.98 -24.10 8.61
C ASP A 389 29.52 -24.51 7.20
N GLY A 390 30.21 -24.02 6.17
CA GLY A 390 29.87 -24.28 4.78
C GLY A 390 29.86 -25.76 4.39
N ASP A 391 30.66 -26.59 5.12
CA ASP A 391 30.71 -28.04 4.92
C ASP A 391 29.65 -28.81 5.72
N SER A 392 28.89 -28.14 6.60
CA SER A 392 27.76 -28.78 7.28
C SER A 392 26.58 -29.02 6.34
N ALA A 393 25.63 -29.84 6.72
CA ALA A 393 24.41 -30.07 5.94
C ALA A 393 23.57 -28.78 5.84
N GLU A 394 23.45 -28.04 6.94
CA GLU A 394 22.77 -26.76 7.04
C GLU A 394 23.45 -25.70 6.19
N GLY A 395 24.78 -25.58 6.24
CA GLY A 395 25.55 -24.60 5.47
C GLY A 395 25.40 -24.82 3.96
N ARG A 396 25.53 -26.06 3.50
CA ARG A 396 25.30 -26.40 2.08
C ARG A 396 23.85 -26.11 1.62
N PHE A 397 22.88 -26.44 2.46
CA PHE A 397 21.47 -26.16 2.16
C PHE A 397 21.22 -24.67 2.03
N LEU A 398 21.67 -23.87 3.00
CA LEU A 398 21.50 -22.42 3.02
C LEU A 398 22.21 -21.74 1.84
N ALA A 399 23.43 -22.18 1.52
CA ALA A 399 24.18 -21.65 0.38
C ALA A 399 23.43 -21.92 -0.95
N ALA A 400 22.91 -23.14 -1.14
CA ALA A 400 22.15 -23.52 -2.31
C ALA A 400 20.84 -22.73 -2.42
N ARG A 401 20.10 -22.61 -1.30
CA ARG A 401 18.84 -21.87 -1.25
C ARG A 401 19.03 -20.38 -1.50
N GLY A 402 20.01 -19.76 -0.85
CA GLY A 402 20.37 -18.37 -1.07
C GLY A 402 20.79 -18.10 -2.51
N ALA A 403 21.60 -18.98 -3.11
CA ALA A 403 22.00 -18.85 -4.52
C ALA A 403 20.81 -18.93 -5.50
N GLU A 404 19.85 -19.82 -5.25
CA GLU A 404 18.60 -19.92 -6.02
C GLU A 404 17.82 -18.60 -5.97
N LEU A 405 17.58 -18.08 -4.76
CA LEU A 405 16.82 -16.86 -4.57
C LEU A 405 17.53 -15.63 -5.18
N ARG A 406 18.83 -15.47 -4.95
CA ARG A 406 19.62 -14.36 -5.51
C ARG A 406 19.59 -14.36 -7.03
N LYS A 407 19.80 -15.51 -7.66
CA LYS A 407 19.73 -15.64 -9.12
C LYS A 407 18.36 -15.21 -9.68
N GLY A 408 17.26 -15.62 -9.02
CA GLY A 408 15.93 -15.24 -9.44
C GLY A 408 15.67 -13.73 -9.25
N ILE A 409 16.16 -13.14 -8.16
CA ILE A 409 16.07 -11.69 -7.92
C ILE A 409 16.81 -10.90 -9.00
N GLU A 410 18.01 -11.33 -9.39
CA GLU A 410 18.79 -10.70 -10.46
C GLU A 410 18.06 -10.77 -11.81
N GLN A 411 17.43 -11.90 -12.12
CA GLN A 411 16.61 -12.06 -13.33
C GLN A 411 15.41 -11.12 -13.34
N LEU A 412 14.70 -11.00 -12.21
CA LEU A 412 13.54 -10.09 -12.08
C LEU A 412 13.94 -8.62 -12.14
N THR A 413 15.10 -8.27 -11.58
CA THR A 413 15.67 -6.92 -11.69
C THR A 413 15.95 -6.58 -13.15
N ALA A 414 16.63 -7.47 -13.87
CA ALA A 414 16.92 -7.27 -15.29
C ALA A 414 15.64 -7.18 -16.15
N GLN A 415 14.61 -7.98 -15.83
CA GLN A 415 13.31 -7.88 -16.51
C GLN A 415 12.64 -6.52 -16.27
N ALA A 416 12.66 -6.03 -15.03
CA ALA A 416 12.12 -4.71 -14.71
C ALA A 416 12.85 -3.57 -15.46
N GLU A 417 14.16 -3.63 -15.53
CA GLU A 417 14.97 -2.68 -16.33
C GLU A 417 14.62 -2.75 -17.82
N ALA A 418 14.45 -3.94 -18.38
CA ALA A 418 14.05 -4.13 -19.77
C ALA A 418 12.64 -3.58 -20.06
N ASN A 419 11.69 -3.81 -19.15
CA ASN A 419 10.33 -3.25 -19.26
C ASN A 419 10.35 -1.72 -19.20
N ARG A 420 11.12 -1.15 -18.30
CA ARG A 420 11.27 0.32 -18.19
C ARG A 420 11.85 0.89 -19.48
N ALA A 421 12.92 0.30 -20.00
CA ALA A 421 13.54 0.72 -21.26
C ALA A 421 12.58 0.58 -22.46
N LYS A 422 11.69 -0.43 -22.44
CA LYS A 422 10.62 -0.55 -23.45
C LYS A 422 9.66 0.62 -23.40
N VAL A 423 9.16 0.98 -22.23
CA VAL A 423 8.23 2.12 -22.05
C VAL A 423 8.89 3.44 -22.45
N ASP A 424 10.11 3.69 -21.98
CA ASP A 424 10.86 4.91 -22.30
C ASP A 424 11.05 5.05 -23.83
N ARG A 425 11.33 3.96 -24.52
CA ARG A 425 11.45 3.93 -25.98
C ARG A 425 10.11 4.22 -26.67
N MET A 426 9.01 3.59 -26.24
CA MET A 426 7.68 3.84 -26.81
C MET A 426 7.29 5.33 -26.67
N ILE A 427 7.54 5.94 -25.53
CA ILE A 427 7.28 7.37 -25.28
C ILE A 427 8.19 8.24 -26.15
N ALA A 428 9.47 7.91 -26.29
CA ALA A 428 10.41 8.67 -27.12
C ALA A 428 10.05 8.60 -28.62
N GLU A 429 9.68 7.42 -29.13
CA GLU A 429 9.23 7.19 -30.51
C GLU A 429 7.95 7.98 -30.83
N ALA A 430 7.06 8.15 -29.85
CA ALA A 430 5.87 9.00 -29.97
C ALA A 430 6.18 10.51 -29.88
N GLY A 431 7.43 10.90 -29.67
CA GLY A 431 7.86 12.29 -29.56
C GLY A 431 7.70 12.89 -28.14
N GLY A 432 7.68 12.04 -27.12
CA GLY A 432 7.50 12.42 -25.72
C GLY A 432 6.05 12.66 -25.32
N VAL A 433 5.79 12.71 -24.02
CA VAL A 433 4.46 13.05 -23.48
C VAL A 433 4.17 14.54 -23.72
N PRO A 434 3.08 14.92 -24.42
CA PRO A 434 2.77 16.31 -24.70
C PRO A 434 2.48 17.15 -23.45
N GLU A 435 2.54 18.46 -23.60
CA GLU A 435 2.28 19.42 -22.51
C GLU A 435 0.80 19.75 -22.33
N SER A 436 -0.04 19.47 -23.32
CA SER A 436 -1.48 19.76 -23.31
C SER A 436 -2.23 18.65 -24.04
N LEU A 437 -3.45 18.39 -23.60
CA LEU A 437 -4.42 17.55 -24.28
C LEU A 437 -5.30 18.33 -25.26
N ASP A 438 -5.12 19.64 -25.32
CA ASP A 438 -5.85 20.56 -26.20
C ASP A 438 -7.38 20.40 -26.06
N ILE A 439 -7.87 20.60 -24.84
CA ILE A 439 -9.30 20.61 -24.57
C ILE A 439 -9.92 21.93 -25.04
N ASN A 440 -10.90 21.85 -25.94
CA ASN A 440 -11.51 23.01 -26.51
C ASN A 440 -12.47 23.73 -25.55
N LEU A 441 -11.96 24.73 -24.83
CA LEU A 441 -12.73 25.54 -23.88
C LEU A 441 -13.83 26.40 -24.54
N LYS A 442 -13.82 26.59 -25.88
CA LYS A 442 -14.89 27.27 -26.57
C LYS A 442 -16.22 26.52 -26.53
N LEU A 443 -16.18 25.22 -26.28
CA LEU A 443 -17.38 24.39 -26.08
C LEU A 443 -18.02 24.61 -24.71
N ALA A 444 -17.26 25.11 -23.73
CA ALA A 444 -17.73 25.38 -22.38
C ALA A 444 -17.11 26.68 -21.84
N PRO A 445 -17.51 27.85 -22.35
CA PRO A 445 -16.92 29.14 -22.00
C PRO A 445 -17.16 29.55 -20.55
N VAL A 446 -18.19 29.00 -19.91
CA VAL A 446 -18.45 29.09 -18.46
C VAL A 446 -18.43 27.65 -17.92
N THR A 447 -17.42 27.32 -17.19
CA THR A 447 -17.23 25.96 -16.70
C THR A 447 -16.41 25.93 -15.42
N HIS A 448 -16.18 24.72 -14.89
CA HIS A 448 -15.50 24.48 -13.64
C HIS A 448 -14.42 23.40 -13.76
N THR A 449 -13.54 23.30 -12.77
CA THR A 449 -12.39 22.41 -12.82
C THR A 449 -12.77 20.92 -12.77
N GLN A 450 -13.87 20.54 -12.12
CA GLN A 450 -14.39 19.16 -12.17
C GLN A 450 -14.80 18.74 -13.59
N TRP A 451 -15.41 19.65 -14.39
CA TRP A 451 -15.72 19.36 -15.79
C TRP A 451 -14.43 19.07 -16.58
N MET A 452 -13.40 19.90 -16.38
CA MET A 452 -12.12 19.70 -17.07
C MET A 452 -11.49 18.36 -16.68
N TRP A 453 -11.56 17.96 -15.43
CA TRP A 453 -11.13 16.63 -14.98
C TRP A 453 -11.80 15.53 -15.81
N GLY A 454 -13.12 15.56 -15.92
CA GLY A 454 -13.87 14.59 -16.70
C GLY A 454 -13.49 14.58 -18.19
N GLN A 455 -13.23 15.74 -18.80
CA GLN A 455 -12.79 15.83 -20.20
C GLN A 455 -11.39 15.22 -20.41
N LEU A 456 -10.46 15.50 -19.48
CA LEU A 456 -9.10 14.95 -19.52
C LEU A 456 -9.11 13.43 -19.38
N ALA A 457 -9.81 12.91 -18.38
CA ALA A 457 -9.93 11.47 -18.15
C ALA A 457 -10.59 10.77 -19.34
N ALA A 458 -11.69 11.32 -19.86
CA ALA A 458 -12.39 10.78 -21.03
C ALA A 458 -11.50 10.73 -22.28
N LYS A 459 -10.77 11.82 -22.53
CA LYS A 459 -9.89 11.92 -23.71
C LYS A 459 -8.71 10.94 -23.62
N LEU A 460 -8.07 10.86 -22.47
CA LEU A 460 -6.96 9.92 -22.23
C LEU A 460 -7.41 8.46 -22.36
N VAL A 461 -8.51 8.10 -21.70
CA VAL A 461 -9.03 6.73 -21.80
C VAL A 461 -9.40 6.39 -23.25
N ARG A 462 -10.07 7.30 -23.99
CA ARG A 462 -10.39 7.10 -25.40
C ARG A 462 -9.13 6.82 -26.23
N ILE A 463 -8.07 7.59 -26.02
CA ILE A 463 -6.79 7.39 -26.71
C ILE A 463 -6.19 6.04 -26.39
N GLY A 464 -6.13 5.68 -25.10
CA GLY A 464 -5.49 4.45 -24.62
C GLY A 464 -6.23 3.16 -24.98
N VAL A 465 -7.55 3.20 -25.26
CA VAL A 465 -8.33 1.99 -25.59
C VAL A 465 -8.73 1.90 -27.08
N PHE A 466 -8.32 2.86 -27.90
CA PHE A 466 -8.80 2.96 -29.28
C PHE A 466 -8.41 1.74 -30.11
N ASP A 467 -7.17 1.31 -30.01
CA ASP A 467 -6.65 0.21 -30.82
C ASP A 467 -7.28 -1.13 -30.42
N GLU A 468 -7.42 -1.40 -29.12
CA GLU A 468 -8.03 -2.64 -28.61
C GLU A 468 -9.50 -2.76 -28.99
N LEU A 469 -10.27 -1.68 -28.84
CA LEU A 469 -11.67 -1.65 -29.26
C LEU A 469 -11.82 -1.80 -30.77
N SER A 470 -10.93 -1.20 -31.55
CA SER A 470 -10.92 -1.31 -33.00
C SER A 470 -10.60 -2.72 -33.47
N GLN A 471 -9.59 -3.38 -32.85
CA GLN A 471 -9.21 -4.77 -33.14
C GLN A 471 -10.33 -5.75 -32.72
N ALA A 472 -11.04 -5.45 -31.65
CA ALA A 472 -12.21 -6.23 -31.21
C ALA A 472 -13.47 -6.01 -32.09
N GLY A 473 -13.40 -5.20 -33.14
CA GLY A 473 -14.54 -4.88 -34.01
C GLY A 473 -15.59 -3.95 -33.37
N LYS A 474 -15.25 -3.32 -32.25
CA LYS A 474 -16.12 -2.42 -31.48
C LYS A 474 -15.89 -0.94 -31.85
N THR A 475 -15.67 -0.63 -33.13
CA THR A 475 -15.33 0.70 -33.63
C THR A 475 -16.33 1.78 -33.23
N HIS A 476 -17.62 1.45 -33.12
CA HIS A 476 -18.65 2.38 -32.64
C HIS A 476 -18.44 2.82 -31.17
N LYS A 477 -17.76 2.00 -30.36
CA LYS A 477 -17.41 2.27 -28.96
C LYS A 477 -16.04 2.93 -28.81
N ALA A 478 -15.14 2.70 -29.78
CA ALA A 478 -13.82 3.33 -29.81
C ALA A 478 -13.88 4.85 -29.99
N GLY A 479 -15.00 5.35 -30.58
CA GLY A 479 -15.20 6.75 -30.86
C GLY A 479 -14.37 7.25 -32.06
N LYS A 480 -14.02 8.52 -32.05
CA LYS A 480 -13.21 9.13 -33.09
C LYS A 480 -11.74 8.70 -32.94
N ALA A 481 -11.13 8.32 -34.07
CA ALA A 481 -9.70 8.00 -34.12
C ALA A 481 -8.85 9.16 -33.58
N PRO A 482 -7.80 8.87 -32.80
CA PRO A 482 -6.88 9.90 -32.33
C PRO A 482 -6.26 10.66 -33.51
N THR A 483 -6.13 12.00 -33.38
CA THR A 483 -5.33 12.78 -34.28
C THR A 483 -3.85 12.48 -34.15
N ALA A 484 -3.00 12.93 -35.08
CA ALA A 484 -1.56 12.73 -34.98
C ALA A 484 -0.97 13.31 -33.68
N GLU A 485 -1.52 14.41 -33.17
CA GLU A 485 -1.12 15.03 -31.91
C GLU A 485 -1.61 14.24 -30.70
N GLU A 486 -2.87 13.77 -30.74
CA GLU A 486 -3.44 12.91 -29.72
C GLU A 486 -2.71 11.55 -29.64
N ALA A 487 -2.29 10.99 -30.76
CA ALA A 487 -1.54 9.71 -30.81
C ALA A 487 -0.22 9.76 -30.05
N ARG A 488 0.38 10.93 -29.86
CA ARG A 488 1.57 11.11 -29.01
C ARG A 488 1.30 10.78 -27.53
N TRP A 489 0.06 10.91 -27.08
CA TRP A 489 -0.35 10.48 -25.75
C TRP A 489 -0.51 8.96 -25.62
N GLY A 490 -0.60 8.23 -26.74
CA GLY A 490 -0.89 6.80 -26.76
C GLY A 490 -0.13 5.98 -25.75
N PRO A 491 1.23 5.98 -25.74
CA PRO A 491 2.02 5.18 -24.78
C PRO A 491 1.77 5.52 -23.32
N ALA A 492 1.50 6.79 -23.00
CA ALA A 492 1.17 7.22 -21.64
C ALA A 492 -0.28 6.85 -21.29
N ALA A 493 -1.22 7.06 -22.20
CA ALA A 493 -2.64 6.77 -22.03
C ALA A 493 -2.90 5.27 -21.85
N ASP A 494 -2.13 4.40 -22.50
CA ASP A 494 -2.20 2.95 -22.33
C ASP A 494 -1.84 2.49 -20.92
N LEU A 495 -0.93 3.20 -20.26
CA LEU A 495 -0.48 2.92 -18.88
C LEU A 495 -1.31 3.63 -17.81
N MET A 496 -2.27 4.45 -18.20
CA MET A 496 -3.14 5.15 -17.26
C MET A 496 -4.40 4.34 -16.97
N MET A 497 -4.83 4.43 -15.71
CA MET A 497 -6.06 3.82 -15.25
C MET A 497 -6.75 4.71 -14.24
N THR A 498 -8.07 4.53 -14.12
CA THR A 498 -8.89 5.29 -13.19
C THR A 498 -9.51 4.38 -12.13
N MET A 499 -9.82 4.95 -10.96
CA MET A 499 -10.54 4.25 -9.91
C MET A 499 -11.38 5.22 -9.10
N ALA A 500 -12.48 4.71 -8.57
CA ALA A 500 -13.39 5.49 -7.74
C ALA A 500 -14.09 4.61 -6.71
N PRO A 501 -14.12 5.00 -5.44
CA PRO A 501 -15.03 4.42 -4.46
C PRO A 501 -16.40 5.09 -4.58
N ASP A 502 -17.46 4.44 -4.08
CA ASP A 502 -18.83 4.94 -4.00
C ASP A 502 -19.39 5.40 -5.37
N VAL A 503 -19.41 6.69 -5.65
CA VAL A 503 -20.07 7.26 -6.83
C VAL A 503 -19.07 7.91 -7.79
N GLY A 504 -18.65 7.17 -8.82
CA GLY A 504 -17.82 7.73 -9.90
C GLY A 504 -18.57 8.73 -10.81
N THR A 505 -19.87 8.52 -11.03
CA THR A 505 -20.66 9.35 -11.96
C THR A 505 -20.75 10.82 -11.55
N SER A 506 -20.94 11.12 -10.28
CA SER A 506 -21.04 12.50 -9.78
C SER A 506 -19.71 13.24 -9.78
N THR A 507 -18.60 12.57 -10.01
CA THR A 507 -17.27 13.15 -10.16
C THR A 507 -16.84 13.35 -11.63
N ASN A 508 -17.76 13.18 -12.58
CA ASN A 508 -17.57 13.29 -14.02
C ASN A 508 -16.64 12.25 -14.68
N ILE A 509 -16.43 11.08 -14.03
CA ILE A 509 -15.55 10.04 -14.56
C ILE A 509 -16.26 9.00 -15.45
N ASN A 510 -17.56 9.15 -15.70
CA ASN A 510 -18.38 8.18 -16.45
C ASN A 510 -17.74 7.68 -17.77
N PRO A 511 -17.18 8.56 -18.64
CA PRO A 511 -16.63 8.07 -19.91
C PRO A 511 -15.43 7.13 -19.73
N ALA A 512 -14.75 7.21 -18.59
CA ALA A 512 -13.66 6.31 -18.24
C ALA A 512 -14.16 4.98 -17.63
N MET A 513 -15.39 4.98 -17.09
CA MET A 513 -16.01 3.82 -16.43
C MET A 513 -16.80 2.94 -17.40
N ASP A 514 -17.66 3.56 -18.20
CA ASP A 514 -18.68 2.85 -18.98
C ASP A 514 -18.03 1.79 -19.90
N GLU A 515 -18.37 0.51 -19.68
CA GLU A 515 -17.85 -0.67 -20.39
C GLU A 515 -16.33 -0.92 -20.28
N LYS A 516 -15.66 -0.30 -19.32
CA LYS A 516 -14.21 -0.35 -19.15
C LYS A 516 -13.79 -0.75 -17.74
N ILE A 517 -14.71 -1.38 -16.98
CA ILE A 517 -14.44 -1.84 -15.62
C ILE A 517 -13.70 -3.16 -15.66
N PHE A 518 -12.56 -3.21 -14.99
CA PHE A 518 -11.71 -4.37 -14.88
C PHE A 518 -12.15 -5.28 -13.74
N GLY A 519 -12.26 -6.57 -13.99
CA GLY A 519 -12.52 -7.60 -12.99
C GLY A 519 -13.07 -8.88 -13.62
N PRO A 520 -13.24 -9.94 -12.83
CA PRO A 520 -13.84 -11.18 -13.31
C PRO A 520 -15.28 -10.96 -13.78
N LYS A 521 -15.64 -11.61 -14.87
CA LYS A 521 -17.01 -11.57 -15.40
C LYS A 521 -17.83 -12.65 -14.72
N HIS A 522 -18.67 -12.27 -13.76
CA HIS A 522 -19.52 -13.19 -13.02
C HIS A 522 -20.93 -13.35 -13.59
N GLU A 523 -21.41 -12.35 -14.32
CA GLU A 523 -22.81 -12.30 -14.74
C GLU A 523 -22.97 -12.21 -16.26
N GLU A 524 -24.05 -12.83 -16.75
CA GLU A 524 -24.50 -12.68 -18.11
C GLU A 524 -25.22 -11.32 -18.26
N ASN A 525 -25.01 -10.63 -19.37
CA ASN A 525 -25.79 -9.43 -19.67
C ASN A 525 -27.24 -9.79 -19.99
N TRP A 526 -28.07 -9.82 -18.95
CA TRP A 526 -29.48 -10.18 -19.02
C TRP A 526 -30.30 -9.20 -19.83
N GLU A 527 -29.95 -7.92 -19.81
CA GLU A 527 -30.65 -6.87 -20.59
C GLU A 527 -30.50 -7.11 -22.09
N ALA A 528 -29.27 -7.40 -22.54
CA ALA A 528 -29.03 -7.73 -23.94
C ALA A 528 -29.67 -9.05 -24.34
N LYS A 529 -29.71 -10.05 -23.47
CA LYS A 529 -30.28 -11.37 -23.71
C LYS A 529 -31.81 -11.31 -23.86
N HIS A 530 -32.46 -10.44 -23.12
CA HIS A 530 -33.93 -10.34 -23.05
C HIS A 530 -34.48 -9.08 -23.72
N ASP A 531 -33.63 -8.33 -24.47
CA ASP A 531 -34.00 -7.10 -25.18
C ASP A 531 -34.72 -6.08 -24.28
N LEU A 532 -34.22 -5.90 -23.06
CA LEU A 532 -34.78 -4.98 -22.10
C LEU A 532 -34.36 -3.54 -22.47
N HIS A 533 -35.34 -2.67 -22.64
CA HIS A 533 -35.08 -1.26 -22.97
C HIS A 533 -34.87 -0.37 -21.75
N GLU A 534 -35.24 -0.81 -20.57
CA GLU A 534 -34.98 -0.14 -19.31
C GLU A 534 -33.65 -0.61 -18.72
N ARG A 535 -32.74 0.31 -18.52
CA ARG A 535 -31.35 0.00 -18.18
C ARG A 535 -31.12 -0.21 -16.70
N LEU A 536 -30.60 -1.39 -16.34
CA LEU A 536 -29.96 -1.68 -15.05
C LEU A 536 -28.45 -1.33 -15.08
N ARG A 537 -27.97 -0.69 -16.16
CA ARG A 537 -26.59 -0.27 -16.39
C ARG A 537 -25.57 -1.41 -16.49
N PRO A 538 -25.74 -2.34 -17.45
CA PRO A 538 -24.79 -3.42 -17.68
C PRO A 538 -23.40 -2.94 -18.09
N GLU A 539 -23.29 -1.69 -18.56
CA GLU A 539 -22.02 -1.01 -18.86
C GLU A 539 -21.10 -0.84 -17.63
N LEU A 540 -21.64 -1.05 -16.43
CA LEU A 540 -20.86 -1.04 -15.18
C LEU A 540 -20.45 -2.42 -14.69
N ALA A 541 -20.77 -3.49 -15.43
CA ALA A 541 -20.33 -4.84 -15.11
C ALA A 541 -18.83 -5.01 -15.39
N PRO A 542 -18.08 -5.66 -14.48
CA PRO A 542 -16.65 -5.93 -14.69
C PRO A 542 -16.42 -6.89 -15.86
N THR A 543 -15.28 -6.72 -16.53
CA THR A 543 -14.77 -7.63 -17.56
C THR A 543 -13.25 -7.63 -17.55
N ASP A 544 -12.63 -8.71 -18.03
CA ASP A 544 -11.17 -8.87 -18.14
C ASP A 544 -10.62 -8.55 -19.54
N GLU A 545 -11.37 -7.80 -20.33
CA GLU A 545 -11.00 -7.41 -21.68
C GLU A 545 -9.86 -6.37 -21.72
N ALA A 546 -9.07 -6.38 -22.79
CA ALA A 546 -7.90 -5.53 -22.95
C ALA A 546 -8.16 -4.02 -22.93
N TRP A 547 -9.38 -3.58 -23.22
CA TRP A 547 -9.77 -2.15 -23.18
C TRP A 547 -10.25 -1.66 -21.82
N THR A 548 -10.17 -2.49 -20.75
CA THR A 548 -10.55 -2.06 -19.41
C THR A 548 -9.54 -1.06 -18.84
N ARG A 549 -10.01 0.04 -18.26
CA ARG A 549 -9.19 1.13 -17.73
C ARG A 549 -9.74 1.70 -16.42
N HIS A 550 -10.72 1.04 -15.81
CA HIS A 550 -11.32 1.49 -14.55
C HIS A 550 -11.45 0.34 -13.54
N ILE A 551 -11.10 0.61 -12.31
CA ILE A 551 -11.38 -0.29 -11.18
C ILE A 551 -12.46 0.37 -10.33
N ARG A 552 -13.59 -0.32 -10.24
CA ARG A 552 -14.70 0.08 -9.40
C ARG A 552 -14.52 -0.47 -7.99
N PHE A 553 -14.86 0.36 -7.02
CA PHE A 553 -14.98 -0.02 -5.61
C PHE A 553 -16.40 0.28 -5.14
N GLU A 554 -16.84 -0.44 -4.11
CA GLU A 554 -18.04 -0.07 -3.35
C GLU A 554 -17.72 1.13 -2.42
N ILE A 555 -18.44 1.33 -1.34
CA ILE A 555 -18.15 2.41 -0.36
C ILE A 555 -16.93 1.97 0.47
N ALA A 556 -15.75 2.05 -0.14
CA ALA A 556 -14.49 1.52 0.34
C ALA A 556 -13.32 2.45 0.00
N GLU A 557 -13.34 3.65 0.58
CA GLU A 557 -12.35 4.70 0.30
C GLU A 557 -10.93 4.29 0.73
N ALA A 558 -10.80 3.57 1.84
CA ALA A 558 -9.51 3.10 2.34
C ALA A 558 -8.89 2.08 1.37
N ASN A 559 -9.68 1.15 0.87
CA ASN A 559 -9.26 0.15 -0.10
C ASN A 559 -8.89 0.76 -1.46
N CYS A 560 -9.73 1.68 -1.95
CA CYS A 560 -9.45 2.39 -3.20
C CYS A 560 -8.13 3.19 -3.11
N MET A 561 -7.87 3.85 -1.98
CA MET A 561 -6.61 4.56 -1.73
C MET A 561 -5.42 3.59 -1.69
N THR A 562 -5.59 2.41 -1.09
CA THR A 562 -4.53 1.38 -1.07
C THR A 562 -4.24 0.85 -2.48
N ALA A 563 -5.29 0.63 -3.28
CA ALA A 563 -5.14 0.23 -4.68
C ALA A 563 -4.41 1.31 -5.49
N LEU A 564 -4.75 2.59 -5.29
CA LEU A 564 -4.06 3.73 -5.91
C LEU A 564 -2.55 3.66 -5.69
N GLY A 565 -2.11 3.43 -4.45
CA GLY A 565 -0.69 3.27 -4.12
C GLY A 565 -0.07 2.01 -4.72
N SER A 566 -0.77 0.89 -4.67
CA SER A 566 -0.27 -0.40 -5.17
C SER A 566 -0.02 -0.37 -6.68
N PHE A 567 -0.96 0.15 -7.47
CA PHE A 567 -0.76 0.36 -8.91
C PHE A 567 0.35 1.38 -9.19
N GLY A 568 0.41 2.46 -8.41
CA GLY A 568 1.45 3.49 -8.53
C GLY A 568 2.87 3.01 -8.21
N LYS A 569 2.99 1.85 -7.54
CA LYS A 569 4.29 1.22 -7.22
C LYS A 569 4.75 0.20 -8.27
N MET A 570 3.91 -0.19 -9.21
CA MET A 570 4.24 -1.20 -10.23
C MET A 570 5.48 -0.86 -11.04
N GLY A 571 5.72 0.43 -11.33
CA GLY A 571 6.94 0.87 -12.00
C GLY A 571 8.24 0.48 -11.28
N TYR A 572 8.22 0.49 -9.96
CA TYR A 572 9.35 0.05 -9.14
C TYR A 572 9.54 -1.48 -9.19
N HIS A 573 8.47 -2.24 -9.06
CA HIS A 573 8.55 -3.70 -8.95
C HIS A 573 8.73 -4.42 -10.30
N THR A 574 8.21 -3.84 -11.38
CA THR A 574 8.12 -4.51 -12.68
C THR A 574 8.72 -3.73 -13.84
N GLY A 575 9.11 -2.47 -13.61
CA GLY A 575 9.51 -1.55 -14.67
C GLY A 575 8.37 -0.99 -15.51
N VAL A 576 7.10 -1.40 -15.26
CA VAL A 576 5.91 -0.90 -15.94
C VAL A 576 5.26 0.22 -15.13
N PRO A 577 5.45 1.49 -15.48
CA PRO A 577 5.02 2.62 -14.65
C PRO A 577 3.55 2.95 -14.88
N PHE A 578 2.63 2.12 -14.39
CA PHE A 578 1.22 2.49 -14.38
C PHE A 578 1.00 3.79 -13.62
N LEU A 579 0.17 4.66 -14.16
CA LEU A 579 -0.28 5.89 -13.52
C LEU A 579 -1.75 5.77 -13.12
N PRO A 580 -2.04 5.36 -11.89
CA PRO A 580 -3.40 5.31 -11.39
C PRO A 580 -3.90 6.71 -11.01
N MET A 581 -5.17 6.97 -11.32
CA MET A 581 -5.90 8.19 -10.99
C MET A 581 -7.17 7.84 -10.22
N MET A 582 -7.26 8.28 -8.97
CA MET A 582 -8.44 8.11 -8.14
C MET A 582 -9.26 9.40 -8.11
N THR A 583 -10.58 9.27 -8.19
CA THR A 583 -11.50 10.36 -7.90
C THR A 583 -12.39 10.00 -6.71
N VAL A 584 -12.58 10.95 -5.82
CA VAL A 584 -13.37 10.77 -4.59
C VAL A 584 -13.91 12.11 -4.11
N TYR A 585 -15.00 12.12 -3.36
CA TYR A 585 -15.42 13.35 -2.70
C TYR A 585 -14.34 13.87 -1.74
N ASP A 586 -14.01 15.16 -1.86
CA ASP A 586 -12.85 15.76 -1.17
C ASP A 586 -12.84 15.50 0.35
N PHE A 587 -14.01 15.54 0.98
CA PHE A 587 -14.12 15.29 2.41
C PHE A 587 -13.91 13.80 2.78
N PHE A 588 -14.09 12.85 1.87
CA PHE A 588 -13.85 11.42 2.13
C PHE A 588 -12.38 11.00 1.97
N ILE A 589 -11.52 11.85 1.44
CA ILE A 589 -10.06 11.61 1.48
C ILE A 589 -9.62 11.30 2.91
N LYS A 590 -10.25 11.92 3.91
CA LYS A 590 -9.90 11.73 5.32
C LYS A 590 -10.26 10.36 5.89
N ARG A 591 -11.17 9.62 5.25
CA ARG A 591 -11.42 8.21 5.61
C ARG A 591 -10.27 7.29 5.25
N ALA A 592 -9.39 7.73 4.36
CA ALA A 592 -8.29 6.97 3.81
C ALA A 592 -6.92 7.64 4.05
N LEU A 593 -6.80 8.49 5.08
CA LEU A 593 -5.55 9.23 5.35
C LEU A 593 -4.40 8.30 5.71
N ASP A 594 -4.63 7.25 6.49
CA ASP A 594 -3.58 6.32 6.87
C ASP A 594 -3.01 5.59 5.63
N GLN A 595 -3.87 5.18 4.70
CA GLN A 595 -3.47 4.58 3.43
C GLN A 595 -2.75 5.60 2.53
N LEU A 596 -3.17 6.87 2.54
CA LEU A 596 -2.48 7.94 1.83
C LEU A 596 -1.07 8.15 2.38
N TYR A 597 -0.90 8.20 3.72
CA TYR A 597 0.41 8.27 4.35
C TYR A 597 1.28 7.08 3.99
N TYR A 598 0.73 5.87 4.00
CA TYR A 598 1.43 4.66 3.60
C TYR A 598 1.93 4.75 2.14
N ASN A 599 1.07 5.15 1.22
CA ASN A 599 1.41 5.29 -0.20
C ASN A 599 2.56 6.27 -0.41
N LEU A 600 2.55 7.40 0.31
CA LEU A 600 3.59 8.44 0.23
C LEU A 600 4.90 7.98 0.88
N TYR A 601 4.82 7.32 2.03
CA TYR A 601 5.97 6.71 2.69
C TYR A 601 6.64 5.67 1.78
N TRP A 602 5.83 4.85 1.14
CA TRP A 602 6.31 3.80 0.23
C TRP A 602 6.79 4.35 -1.13
N GLY A 603 6.58 5.65 -1.40
CA GLY A 603 7.02 6.31 -2.62
C GLY A 603 6.22 5.90 -3.86
N SER A 604 4.93 5.61 -3.71
CA SER A 604 4.01 5.35 -4.82
C SER A 604 3.74 6.63 -5.61
N SER A 605 3.56 6.52 -6.93
CA SER A 605 3.27 7.64 -7.82
C SER A 605 1.83 7.58 -8.33
N PHE A 606 1.04 8.62 -8.05
CA PHE A 606 -0.39 8.64 -8.35
C PHE A 606 -0.96 10.05 -8.46
N ILE A 607 -2.16 10.15 -9.05
CA ILE A 607 -2.98 11.35 -9.04
C ILE A 607 -4.28 11.08 -8.28
N LEU A 608 -4.58 11.94 -7.30
CA LEU A 608 -5.80 11.93 -6.50
C LEU A 608 -6.59 13.20 -6.79
N VAL A 609 -7.85 13.06 -7.20
CA VAL A 609 -8.76 14.17 -7.48
C VAL A 609 -9.88 14.18 -6.43
N GLY A 610 -9.83 15.17 -5.55
CA GLY A 610 -10.89 15.43 -4.57
C GLY A 610 -11.96 16.36 -5.15
N THR A 611 -13.20 15.89 -5.35
CA THR A 611 -14.24 16.70 -5.97
C THR A 611 -15.67 16.25 -5.62
N PRO A 612 -16.63 17.20 -5.37
CA PRO A 612 -16.44 18.63 -5.27
C PRO A 612 -15.64 19.07 -4.05
N SER A 613 -14.97 20.23 -4.11
CA SER A 613 -14.16 20.78 -3.05
C SER A 613 -14.52 22.23 -2.68
N GLY A 614 -14.00 22.72 -1.57
CA GLY A 614 -14.20 24.07 -1.08
C GLY A 614 -15.66 24.36 -0.74
N ILE A 615 -16.14 25.57 -1.06
CA ILE A 615 -17.54 25.99 -0.80
C ILE A 615 -18.58 25.28 -1.69
N THR A 616 -18.13 24.42 -2.59
CA THR A 616 -19.03 23.61 -3.43
C THR A 616 -19.41 22.28 -2.79
N LEU A 617 -18.93 22.01 -1.58
CA LEU A 617 -19.32 20.85 -0.78
C LEU A 617 -20.77 20.97 -0.27
N ALA A 618 -21.42 19.82 -0.12
CA ALA A 618 -22.68 19.74 0.59
C ALA A 618 -22.49 20.07 2.09
N PRO A 619 -23.53 20.57 2.79
CA PRO A 619 -23.42 20.93 4.21
C PRO A 619 -22.90 19.81 5.11
N GLU A 620 -23.33 18.57 4.89
CA GLU A 620 -22.86 17.39 5.60
C GLU A 620 -21.38 17.08 5.33
N GLY A 621 -20.88 17.41 4.16
CA GLY A 621 -19.47 17.29 3.79
C GLY A 621 -18.59 18.37 4.41
N ALA A 622 -19.14 19.52 4.73
CA ALA A 622 -18.39 20.66 5.27
C ALA A 622 -17.71 20.34 6.62
N GLN A 623 -18.27 19.43 7.41
CA GLN A 623 -17.67 18.95 8.67
C GLN A 623 -16.30 18.28 8.44
N HIS A 624 -16.07 17.73 7.27
CA HIS A 624 -14.87 17.00 6.87
C HIS A 624 -13.92 17.83 6.02
N SER A 625 -14.18 19.13 5.82
CA SER A 625 -13.42 19.98 4.88
C SER A 625 -12.07 20.48 5.41
N TRP A 626 -11.62 20.05 6.58
CA TRP A 626 -10.30 20.42 7.11
C TRP A 626 -9.18 19.90 6.21
N LYS A 627 -8.31 20.81 5.76
CA LYS A 627 -7.17 20.49 4.88
C LYS A 627 -5.95 20.10 5.68
N SER A 628 -6.04 19.03 6.46
CA SER A 628 -4.92 18.53 7.27
C SER A 628 -3.80 17.89 6.42
N ASP A 629 -4.10 17.54 5.19
CA ASP A 629 -3.20 16.91 4.23
C ASP A 629 -2.25 17.89 3.51
N ILE A 630 -2.43 19.20 3.63
CA ILE A 630 -1.58 20.21 2.97
C ILE A 630 -0.11 20.10 3.41
N GLN A 631 0.14 19.65 4.63
CA GLN A 631 1.48 19.58 5.22
C GLN A 631 2.12 18.18 5.10
N ILE A 632 1.51 17.26 4.34
CA ILE A 632 2.05 15.91 4.21
C ILE A 632 3.31 15.95 3.32
N PRO A 633 4.45 15.44 3.78
CA PRO A 633 5.64 15.28 2.95
C PRO A 633 5.35 14.40 1.72
N ASN A 634 6.03 14.65 0.61
CA ASN A 634 5.87 13.93 -0.66
C ASN A 634 4.51 14.08 -1.36
N LEU A 635 3.60 14.93 -0.85
CA LEU A 635 2.34 15.27 -1.47
C LEU A 635 2.37 16.69 -2.04
N ILE A 636 2.06 16.82 -3.33
CA ILE A 636 1.80 18.12 -3.95
C ILE A 636 0.29 18.33 -3.98
N THR A 637 -0.18 19.42 -3.38
CA THR A 637 -1.61 19.75 -3.34
C THR A 637 -1.91 20.97 -4.20
N TRP A 638 -2.94 20.87 -5.04
CA TRP A 638 -3.43 21.91 -5.93
C TRP A 638 -4.89 22.21 -5.72
N GLU A 639 -5.29 23.47 -5.88
CA GLU A 639 -6.67 23.89 -5.87
C GLU A 639 -6.92 24.95 -6.97
N PRO A 640 -6.98 24.52 -8.26
CA PRO A 640 -7.18 25.42 -9.38
C PRO A 640 -8.59 26.01 -9.42
N ALA A 641 -8.70 27.22 -9.99
CA ALA A 641 -9.98 27.90 -10.20
C ALA A 641 -10.43 27.82 -11.67
N PHE A 642 -9.54 28.08 -12.62
CA PHE A 642 -9.84 28.02 -14.05
C PHE A 642 -9.61 26.62 -14.61
N ALA A 643 -10.42 26.23 -15.59
CA ALA A 643 -10.34 24.90 -16.17
C ALA A 643 -8.98 24.64 -16.85
N VAL A 644 -8.38 25.65 -17.49
CA VAL A 644 -7.07 25.53 -18.12
C VAL A 644 -5.94 25.26 -17.12
N GLU A 645 -6.03 25.77 -15.90
CA GLU A 645 -5.07 25.48 -14.83
C GLU A 645 -5.08 23.99 -14.47
N MET A 646 -6.29 23.41 -14.39
CA MET A 646 -6.47 21.97 -14.15
C MET A 646 -5.79 21.12 -15.23
N GLU A 647 -5.91 21.54 -16.49
CA GLU A 647 -5.24 20.85 -17.60
C GLU A 647 -3.71 20.91 -17.45
N TRP A 648 -3.16 22.10 -17.20
CA TRP A 648 -1.71 22.27 -17.05
C TRP A 648 -1.14 21.44 -15.90
N ILE A 649 -1.81 21.47 -14.75
CA ILE A 649 -1.40 20.73 -13.55
C ILE A 649 -1.42 19.22 -13.82
N LEU A 650 -2.48 18.69 -14.40
CA LEU A 650 -2.59 17.25 -14.67
C LEU A 650 -1.60 16.80 -15.76
N CYS A 651 -1.45 17.54 -16.83
CA CYS A 651 -0.47 17.22 -17.86
C CYS A 651 0.97 17.24 -17.32
N ASP A 652 1.32 18.22 -16.47
CA ASP A 652 2.62 18.26 -15.81
C ASP A 652 2.84 17.07 -14.86
N ALA A 653 1.83 16.70 -14.08
CA ALA A 653 1.89 15.54 -13.20
C ALA A 653 2.12 14.23 -13.99
N ILE A 654 1.45 14.06 -15.12
CA ILE A 654 1.63 12.91 -16.01
C ILE A 654 3.04 12.92 -16.61
N GLN A 655 3.52 14.06 -17.11
CA GLN A 655 4.87 14.17 -17.65
C GLN A 655 5.93 13.80 -16.63
N ARG A 656 5.84 14.33 -15.40
CA ARG A 656 6.78 14.03 -14.30
C ARG A 656 6.79 12.55 -13.94
N HIS A 657 5.62 11.92 -13.90
CA HIS A 657 5.51 10.49 -13.63
C HIS A 657 6.33 9.66 -14.63
N PHE A 658 6.12 9.89 -15.92
CA PHE A 658 6.80 9.11 -16.97
C PHE A 658 8.30 9.46 -17.13
N ARG A 659 8.72 10.66 -16.76
CA ARG A 659 10.16 11.02 -16.69
C ARG A 659 10.87 10.44 -15.46
N GLY A 660 10.15 9.91 -14.49
CA GLY A 660 10.72 9.44 -13.23
C GLY A 660 11.20 10.57 -12.31
N GLU A 661 10.68 11.78 -12.49
CA GLU A 661 11.06 13.00 -11.74
C GLU A 661 10.34 13.13 -10.38
N ASN A 662 9.66 12.08 -9.94
CA ASN A 662 8.79 12.11 -8.76
C ASN A 662 9.50 11.81 -7.43
N LYS A 663 10.83 11.77 -7.38
CA LYS A 663 11.55 11.54 -6.12
C LYS A 663 11.18 12.60 -5.08
N GLY A 664 10.59 12.17 -3.96
CA GLY A 664 10.16 13.04 -2.86
C GLY A 664 8.89 13.86 -3.12
N ARG A 665 8.18 13.62 -4.24
CA ARG A 665 6.90 14.27 -4.60
C ARG A 665 6.03 13.35 -5.43
N SER A 666 5.86 12.12 -4.98
CA SER A 666 5.22 11.06 -5.76
C SER A 666 3.69 11.14 -5.80
N GLY A 667 3.05 11.74 -4.80
CA GLY A 667 1.61 11.95 -4.77
C GLY A 667 1.22 13.34 -5.27
N VAL A 668 0.18 13.40 -6.10
CA VAL A 668 -0.43 14.66 -6.56
C VAL A 668 -1.91 14.64 -6.18
N LEU A 669 -2.33 15.61 -5.36
CA LEU A 669 -3.74 15.83 -5.00
C LEU A 669 -4.23 17.11 -5.69
N VAL A 670 -5.26 16.99 -6.49
CA VAL A 670 -5.93 18.14 -7.11
C VAL A 670 -7.35 18.24 -6.59
N ARG A 671 -7.69 19.36 -5.96
CA ARG A 671 -9.03 19.66 -5.51
C ARG A 671 -9.78 20.39 -6.60
N ALA A 672 -10.82 19.73 -7.13
CA ALA A 672 -11.64 20.29 -8.19
C ALA A 672 -12.97 20.81 -7.65
N VAL A 673 -13.43 21.91 -8.20
CA VAL A 673 -14.65 22.60 -7.78
C VAL A 673 -15.76 22.48 -8.84
N THR A 674 -17.02 22.58 -8.40
CA THR A 674 -18.19 22.56 -9.29
C THR A 674 -18.75 23.97 -9.51
N ARG A 675 -18.16 24.99 -8.88
CA ARG A 675 -18.52 26.38 -9.16
C ARG A 675 -17.99 26.82 -10.49
N ALA A 676 -18.89 27.15 -11.40
CA ALA A 676 -18.52 27.59 -12.75
C ALA A 676 -17.95 29.02 -12.74
N LEU A 677 -16.96 29.25 -13.60
CA LEU A 677 -16.28 30.51 -13.81
C LEU A 677 -16.20 30.78 -15.33
N ALA A 678 -16.43 32.02 -15.72
CA ALA A 678 -16.18 32.42 -17.10
C ALA A 678 -14.68 32.35 -17.42
N GLN A 679 -14.30 31.52 -18.36
CA GLN A 679 -12.90 31.17 -18.60
C GLN A 679 -12.10 32.31 -19.26
N ASP A 680 -12.77 33.23 -19.92
CA ASP A 680 -12.15 34.43 -20.50
C ASP A 680 -11.67 35.46 -19.48
N GLN A 681 -12.21 35.42 -18.23
CA GLN A 681 -11.80 36.30 -17.14
C GLN A 681 -10.28 36.19 -16.86
N LEU A 682 -9.70 35.02 -17.00
CA LEU A 682 -8.26 34.82 -16.83
C LEU A 682 -7.46 35.75 -17.75
N LEU A 683 -7.73 35.70 -19.06
CA LEU A 683 -7.05 36.52 -20.04
C LEU A 683 -7.43 38.00 -19.94
N LEU A 684 -8.68 38.34 -19.62
CA LEU A 684 -9.12 39.72 -19.43
C LEU A 684 -8.30 40.42 -18.36
N TRP A 685 -8.10 39.81 -17.21
CA TRP A 685 -7.29 40.35 -16.11
C TRP A 685 -5.82 40.43 -16.45
N GLN A 686 -5.28 39.39 -17.12
CA GLN A 686 -3.85 39.38 -17.48
C GLN A 686 -3.51 40.44 -18.55
N ARG A 687 -4.36 40.67 -19.54
CA ARG A 687 -4.15 41.72 -20.56
C ARG A 687 -4.10 43.13 -19.97
N ARG A 688 -4.70 43.35 -18.80
CA ARG A 688 -4.65 44.63 -18.09
C ARG A 688 -3.32 44.88 -17.41
N GLN A 689 -2.62 43.85 -16.97
CA GLN A 689 -1.37 43.99 -16.20
C GLN A 689 -0.28 44.69 -16.97
N ALA A 690 0.40 45.66 -16.34
CA ALA A 690 1.48 46.43 -16.96
C ALA A 690 2.60 45.55 -17.53
N ARG A 691 2.91 44.42 -16.93
CA ARG A 691 3.93 43.47 -17.39
C ARG A 691 3.62 42.83 -18.77
N PHE A 692 2.38 42.80 -19.17
CA PHE A 692 1.97 42.27 -20.45
C PHE A 692 1.68 43.36 -21.48
N LYS A 693 1.79 44.65 -21.13
CA LYS A 693 1.64 45.75 -22.08
C LYS A 693 2.91 45.85 -22.97
N ARG A 694 2.69 46.00 -24.25
CA ARG A 694 3.74 46.27 -25.22
C ARG A 694 3.87 47.78 -25.39
N GLU A 695 5.08 48.25 -25.69
CA GLU A 695 5.36 49.66 -25.99
C GLU A 695 4.99 50.65 -24.86
N LEU A 696 4.96 50.15 -23.61
CA LEU A 696 4.80 51.00 -22.45
C LEU A 696 6.10 51.78 -22.24
N PRO A 697 6.13 53.12 -22.32
CA PRO A 697 7.32 53.88 -22.10
C PRO A 697 7.90 53.65 -20.67
N GLU A 698 9.22 53.76 -20.53
CA GLU A 698 9.87 53.68 -19.25
C GLU A 698 9.28 54.73 -18.29
N ASN A 699 8.92 54.33 -17.10
CA ASN A 699 8.25 55.15 -16.08
C ASN A 699 6.82 55.65 -16.43
N ALA A 700 6.24 55.21 -17.50
CA ALA A 700 4.83 55.50 -17.76
C ALA A 700 3.90 54.72 -16.84
N GLN A 701 2.83 55.35 -16.39
CA GLN A 701 1.79 54.71 -15.60
C GLN A 701 0.50 54.48 -16.41
N LEU A 702 -0.14 53.36 -16.21
CA LEU A 702 -1.44 53.07 -16.78
C LEU A 702 -2.52 53.84 -16.05
N GLY A 703 -3.52 54.30 -16.75
CA GLY A 703 -4.78 54.83 -16.19
C GLY A 703 -5.92 53.93 -16.48
N LEU A 704 -6.91 53.87 -15.59
CA LEU A 704 -8.14 53.12 -15.75
C LEU A 704 -9.04 53.79 -16.81
N THR A 705 -8.98 55.12 -16.89
CA THR A 705 -9.69 55.96 -17.85
C THR A 705 -8.77 57.01 -18.48
N ALA A 706 -9.17 57.63 -19.56
CA ALA A 706 -8.43 58.74 -20.17
C ALA A 706 -8.31 60.00 -19.26
N GLN A 707 -9.16 60.07 -18.23
CA GLN A 707 -9.23 61.20 -17.31
C GLN A 707 -8.23 61.06 -16.12
N ASP A 708 -7.72 59.86 -15.88
CA ASP A 708 -6.81 59.59 -14.76
C ASP A 708 -5.38 60.15 -14.98
N GLY A 709 -5.12 60.70 -16.16
CA GLY A 709 -3.80 61.29 -16.48
C GLY A 709 -2.67 60.30 -16.70
N GLY A 710 -2.96 58.99 -16.73
CA GLY A 710 -2.06 57.94 -17.18
C GLY A 710 -2.37 57.55 -18.63
N LEU A 711 -1.60 56.60 -19.18
CA LEU A 711 -1.94 55.99 -20.47
C LEU A 711 -3.16 55.10 -20.29
N ASN A 712 -4.21 55.29 -21.12
CA ASN A 712 -5.41 54.48 -21.02
C ASN A 712 -5.07 53.01 -21.22
N GLU A 713 -5.33 52.17 -20.24
CA GLU A 713 -5.00 50.74 -20.25
C GLU A 713 -5.53 50.02 -21.51
N LYS A 714 -6.71 50.45 -22.03
CA LYS A 714 -7.36 49.85 -23.20
C LYS A 714 -6.70 50.24 -24.54
N GLU A 715 -5.97 51.33 -24.56
CA GLU A 715 -5.31 51.86 -25.78
C GLU A 715 -3.87 51.34 -25.91
N VAL A 716 -3.26 50.89 -24.81
CA VAL A 716 -1.90 50.30 -24.82
C VAL A 716 -2.00 48.84 -25.27
N PRO A 717 -1.31 48.46 -26.36
CA PRO A 717 -1.30 47.07 -26.82
C PRO A 717 -0.78 46.11 -25.79
N HIS A 718 -1.30 44.91 -25.76
CA HIS A 718 -0.81 43.83 -24.90
C HIS A 718 -0.13 42.72 -25.71
N ALA A 719 0.61 41.85 -25.04
CA ALA A 719 1.14 40.62 -25.61
C ALA A 719 0.03 39.74 -26.14
N ASP A 720 0.31 38.91 -27.14
CA ASP A 720 -0.65 37.94 -27.64
C ASP A 720 -1.02 36.91 -26.58
N ASP A 721 -2.20 36.30 -26.72
CA ASP A 721 -2.76 35.37 -25.74
C ASP A 721 -1.89 34.14 -25.54
N ALA A 722 -1.20 33.66 -26.57
CA ALA A 722 -0.32 32.49 -26.46
C ALA A 722 0.88 32.81 -25.55
N THR A 723 1.48 33.98 -25.68
CA THR A 723 2.57 34.46 -24.81
C THR A 723 2.11 34.60 -23.34
N ILE A 724 0.91 35.18 -23.15
CA ILE A 724 0.31 35.32 -21.80
C ILE A 724 0.07 33.96 -21.18
N LEU A 725 -0.57 33.04 -21.90
CA LEU A 725 -0.88 31.69 -21.38
C LEU A 725 0.38 30.87 -21.10
N ALA A 726 1.41 30.97 -21.94
CA ALA A 726 2.70 30.30 -21.70
C ALA A 726 3.37 30.79 -20.41
N THR A 727 3.36 32.12 -20.16
CA THR A 727 3.86 32.72 -18.93
C THR A 727 3.04 32.28 -17.72
N LEU A 728 1.72 32.29 -17.82
CA LEU A 728 0.82 31.85 -16.75
C LEU A 728 1.04 30.39 -16.39
N ARG A 729 1.16 29.51 -17.39
CA ARG A 729 1.43 28.11 -17.16
C ARG A 729 2.65 27.91 -16.27
N GLN A 730 3.76 28.62 -16.57
CA GLN A 730 4.98 28.55 -15.73
C GLN A 730 4.70 28.99 -14.28
N HIS A 731 3.94 30.05 -14.08
CA HIS A 731 3.60 30.55 -12.76
C HIS A 731 2.65 29.62 -12.01
N VAL A 732 1.63 29.08 -12.69
CA VAL A 732 0.72 28.08 -12.09
C VAL A 732 1.52 26.89 -11.60
N LEU A 733 2.38 26.33 -12.46
CA LEU A 733 3.21 25.16 -12.08
C LEU A 733 4.28 25.47 -11.02
N ALA A 734 4.62 26.75 -10.85
CA ALA A 734 5.46 27.22 -9.73
C ALA A 734 4.68 27.39 -8.40
N GLY A 735 3.34 27.27 -8.42
CA GLY A 735 2.49 27.29 -7.23
C GLY A 735 1.51 28.46 -7.11
N GLY A 736 1.55 29.45 -7.97
CA GLY A 736 0.60 30.56 -7.96
C GLY A 736 0.99 31.74 -8.82
N TYR A 737 0.02 32.60 -9.10
CA TYR A 737 0.22 33.79 -9.93
C TYR A 737 -0.69 34.93 -9.47
N ARG A 738 -0.40 36.15 -9.91
CA ARG A 738 -1.28 37.30 -9.72
C ARG A 738 -2.34 37.28 -10.83
N LEU A 739 -3.60 37.06 -10.46
CA LEU A 739 -4.73 37.19 -11.38
C LEU A 739 -5.00 38.65 -11.66
N VAL A 740 -5.10 39.49 -10.63
CA VAL A 740 -5.21 40.94 -10.68
C VAL A 740 -3.86 41.53 -10.23
N ASP A 741 -3.36 42.51 -10.96
CA ASP A 741 -2.09 43.16 -10.64
C ASP A 741 -2.13 44.65 -11.05
N TRP A 742 -2.21 45.50 -10.07
CA TRP A 742 -2.30 46.96 -10.28
C TRP A 742 -0.96 47.67 -10.27
N ARG A 743 0.14 46.95 -10.13
CA ARG A 743 1.47 47.58 -10.20
C ARG A 743 1.66 48.22 -11.59
N GLY A 744 2.14 49.46 -11.57
CA GLY A 744 2.30 50.28 -12.77
C GLY A 744 1.07 51.11 -13.13
N TYR A 745 0.01 51.06 -12.31
CA TYR A 745 -1.12 51.96 -12.41
C TYR A 745 -0.93 53.22 -11.62
N ARG A 746 -1.45 54.35 -12.18
CA ARG A 746 -1.47 55.63 -11.50
C ARG A 746 -2.34 55.56 -10.23
N GLY A 747 -1.83 56.07 -9.13
CA GLY A 747 -2.51 56.04 -7.84
C GLY A 747 -2.22 54.79 -7.00
N TYR A 748 -1.53 53.79 -7.54
CA TYR A 748 -1.08 52.63 -6.77
C TYR A 748 0.05 53.01 -5.83
N GLN A 749 -0.18 52.93 -4.52
CA GLN A 749 0.80 53.35 -3.49
C GLN A 749 1.00 52.23 -2.48
N PRO A 750 2.07 51.40 -2.63
CA PRO A 750 2.38 50.34 -1.69
C PRO A 750 2.51 50.85 -0.25
N GLY A 751 1.84 50.16 0.69
CA GLY A 751 1.83 50.55 2.10
C GLY A 751 0.75 51.56 2.50
N GLU A 752 0.04 52.17 1.53
CA GLU A 752 -1.01 53.15 1.79
C GLU A 752 -2.40 52.67 1.38
N ASN A 753 -2.56 52.28 0.09
CA ASN A 753 -3.85 51.93 -0.47
C ASN A 753 -3.85 50.58 -1.22
N VAL A 754 -2.98 49.65 -0.82
CA VAL A 754 -2.83 48.34 -1.47
C VAL A 754 -3.17 47.22 -0.50
N VAL A 755 -3.92 46.23 -0.99
CA VAL A 755 -4.25 44.95 -0.30
C VAL A 755 -3.82 43.78 -1.18
N GLU A 756 -3.18 42.79 -0.59
CA GLU A 756 -2.88 41.50 -1.24
C GLU A 756 -3.91 40.46 -0.80
N LEU A 757 -4.65 39.90 -1.77
CA LEU A 757 -5.64 38.87 -1.55
C LEU A 757 -5.12 37.51 -2.03
N PHE A 758 -4.93 36.55 -1.12
CA PHE A 758 -4.57 35.19 -1.46
C PHE A 758 -5.83 34.33 -1.49
N VAL A 759 -6.09 33.73 -2.65
CA VAL A 759 -7.32 32.98 -2.88
C VAL A 759 -7.06 31.75 -3.75
N MET A 760 -7.87 30.70 -3.58
CA MET A 760 -7.79 29.48 -4.36
C MET A 760 -9.17 28.89 -4.66
N GLY A 761 -9.29 28.11 -5.71
CA GLY A 761 -10.46 27.32 -6.04
C GLY A 761 -11.75 28.11 -6.14
N ALA A 762 -12.77 27.65 -5.45
CA ALA A 762 -14.14 28.16 -5.57
C ALA A 762 -14.35 29.60 -5.03
N LEU A 763 -13.37 30.19 -4.32
CA LEU A 763 -13.44 31.55 -3.78
C LEU A 763 -12.89 32.63 -4.71
N VAL A 764 -12.31 32.26 -5.86
CA VAL A 764 -11.75 33.22 -6.81
C VAL A 764 -12.78 34.22 -7.33
N PRO A 765 -14.04 33.86 -7.64
CA PRO A 765 -15.06 34.85 -8.04
C PRO A 765 -15.33 35.92 -6.98
N GLU A 766 -15.37 35.54 -5.69
CA GLU A 766 -15.55 36.49 -4.57
C GLU A 766 -14.37 37.42 -4.46
N ALA A 767 -13.15 36.94 -4.65
CA ALA A 767 -11.97 37.79 -4.61
C ALA A 767 -11.94 38.79 -5.76
N ILE A 768 -12.35 38.39 -6.97
CA ILE A 768 -12.50 39.31 -8.12
C ILE A 768 -13.50 40.39 -7.77
N GLY A 769 -14.71 40.04 -7.32
CA GLY A 769 -15.72 41.00 -6.91
C GLY A 769 -15.27 41.93 -5.79
N ALA A 770 -14.53 41.39 -4.80
CA ALA A 770 -13.95 42.20 -3.73
C ALA A 770 -12.90 43.18 -4.27
N ALA A 771 -12.05 42.75 -5.19
CA ALA A 771 -11.04 43.61 -5.83
C ALA A 771 -11.67 44.77 -6.61
N GLU A 772 -12.78 44.51 -7.32
CA GLU A 772 -13.56 45.55 -8.03
C GLU A 772 -14.18 46.55 -7.04
N LEU A 773 -14.84 46.08 -5.96
CA LEU A 773 -15.42 46.93 -4.95
C LEU A 773 -14.40 47.77 -4.16
N LEU A 774 -13.20 47.24 -3.95
CA LEU A 774 -12.08 47.93 -3.32
C LEU A 774 -11.55 49.03 -4.22
N LEU A 775 -11.43 48.71 -5.54
CA LEU A 775 -10.95 49.68 -6.53
C LEU A 775 -11.87 50.91 -6.59
N ASP A 776 -13.21 50.73 -6.57
CA ASP A 776 -14.19 51.82 -6.49
C ASP A 776 -14.00 52.72 -5.29
N ARG A 777 -13.30 52.28 -4.26
CA ARG A 777 -12.95 53.01 -3.05
C ARG A 777 -11.53 53.55 -3.03
N GLY A 778 -10.83 53.43 -4.14
CA GLY A 778 -9.41 53.84 -4.27
C GLY A 778 -8.40 52.88 -3.61
N VAL A 779 -8.82 51.65 -3.30
CA VAL A 779 -7.94 50.60 -2.77
C VAL A 779 -7.63 49.61 -3.86
N TYR A 780 -6.34 49.38 -4.11
CA TYR A 780 -5.86 48.44 -5.12
C TYR A 780 -5.66 47.05 -4.49
N ALA A 781 -6.49 46.10 -4.86
CA ALA A 781 -6.37 44.72 -4.45
C ALA A 781 -5.67 43.90 -5.53
N ASN A 782 -4.56 43.26 -5.18
CA ASN A 782 -3.80 42.36 -6.06
C ASN A 782 -4.11 40.89 -5.73
#